data_5af777ab5a7c6cec1290ecdb6f2a1fa8
#
_entry.id   5af777ab5a7c6cec1290ecdb6f2a1fa8
#
_cell.length_a   1.000
_cell.length_b   1.000
_cell.length_c   1.000
_cell.angle_alpha   90.00
_cell.angle_beta   90.00
_cell.angle_gamma   90.00
#
_symmetry.space_group_name_H-M   'P 1'
#
loop_
_entity.id
_entity.type
_entity.pdbx_description
1 polymer ?
#
loop_
_entity_poly.entity_id
_entity_poly.type
_entity_poly.pdbx_seq_one_letter_code
_entity_poly.pdbx_strand_id
1 'polypeptide(L)'
;MNLALIGLGPHAKRIYLRFLLKHNIEPALIVDLVSQENAIRKYLGKYNLDKTVCVFVDDRHRDDLRLSKETESVLAKHIKEMGITHAIISTEPKAHFAYAMFLLKNNVNILMDKPITAPINVINNPVQASKIKSEYDLLCAKYKMQKAYNDKLIFSIQCQRRFHKGYTYVKSLLSEVVRKYNIPISYIDIFHSDGMWNMPDEFIYRENHPYKYGYGKLFHSGYHFIDLLTWILEVNATLKDDKKINKCSVYSESYRPLDFVYNFNNQDYQKILETNKFSKLLLNRKQYESYGELDIHSIINFYNNKSLITNCTLNLMQSGISRRSWIELPEDTYKSNGRIRHERLNVYVGPLLNIQVHSYQAYEAKERKAHGGHEPGDIEHFDIYIFRNTDLIGGKPFEKVSIADLYNVQDNSFIGYNEKAREKCLTDFIESISNDSDLLLHKQSIMITEMIYKSIIHEGRKMSSNFNIEESDALKEIVKVTDEDFNISPVYHKDKTTIRLGSRGIVLNDKGEIAVIYKKAKNEYKLPGGGIDSGEEAQEAFRRECEEELGCVVDITKELGTAIEYKSQENFRQLSFVYEARKVDELESNNLTEKEKAEGTEYIWLPKLQALKKMRESLEKLESSDYDSVYRTRFMVLRDVRILEYYINNV
;
A
#
# COMPACT_ATOMS: atom_id res chain seq x y z
N MET A 1 13.77 22.25 -4.08
CA MET A 1 13.17 20.94 -4.43
C MET A 1 12.95 20.92 -5.92
N ASN A 2 13.47 19.90 -6.62
CA ASN A 2 13.20 19.68 -8.04
C ASN A 2 12.28 18.48 -8.16
N LEU A 3 11.13 18.66 -8.84
CA LEU A 3 10.04 17.71 -8.87
C LEU A 3 9.81 17.16 -10.29
N ALA A 4 9.63 15.84 -10.39
CA ALA A 4 9.17 15.17 -11.60
C ALA A 4 7.66 14.84 -11.49
N LEU A 5 6.91 15.04 -12.58
CA LEU A 5 5.53 14.61 -12.70
C LEU A 5 5.45 13.50 -13.76
N ILE A 6 5.11 12.29 -13.35
CA ILE A 6 5.02 11.11 -14.21
C ILE A 6 3.54 10.83 -14.50
N GLY A 7 3.13 11.03 -15.74
CA GLY A 7 1.76 11.04 -16.20
C GLY A 7 1.10 12.41 -16.03
N LEU A 8 0.83 13.09 -17.17
CA LEU A 8 0.11 14.37 -17.22
C LEU A 8 -1.28 14.22 -17.84
N GLY A 9 -2.02 13.21 -17.38
CA GLY A 9 -3.42 13.00 -17.77
C GLY A 9 -4.39 14.03 -17.16
N PRO A 10 -5.69 13.91 -17.43
CA PRO A 10 -6.71 14.85 -16.92
C PRO A 10 -6.72 14.98 -15.39
N HIS A 11 -6.45 13.90 -14.68
CA HIS A 11 -6.37 13.90 -13.21
C HIS A 11 -5.15 14.71 -12.73
N ALA A 12 -3.98 14.42 -13.27
CA ALA A 12 -2.74 15.11 -12.92
C ALA A 12 -2.80 16.61 -13.21
N LYS A 13 -3.37 17.00 -14.36
CA LYS A 13 -3.59 18.42 -14.71
C LYS A 13 -4.46 19.15 -13.69
N ARG A 14 -5.56 18.51 -13.26
CA ARG A 14 -6.54 19.12 -12.36
C ARG A 14 -6.08 19.15 -10.90
N ILE A 15 -5.42 18.13 -10.42
CA ILE A 15 -5.03 17.98 -9.00
C ILE A 15 -3.59 18.44 -8.80
N TYR A 16 -2.63 17.74 -9.40
CA TYR A 16 -1.21 17.93 -9.09
C TYR A 16 -0.64 19.19 -9.70
N LEU A 17 -0.72 19.36 -11.02
CA LEU A 17 -0.14 20.53 -11.67
C LEU A 17 -0.78 21.83 -11.20
N ARG A 18 -2.11 21.85 -11.06
CA ARG A 18 -2.81 23.03 -10.53
C ARG A 18 -2.34 23.38 -9.12
N PHE A 19 -2.18 22.39 -8.23
CA PHE A 19 -1.67 22.60 -6.88
C PHE A 19 -0.25 23.13 -6.90
N LEU A 20 0.63 22.51 -7.67
CA LEU A 20 2.04 22.91 -7.79
C LEU A 20 2.16 24.37 -8.26
N LEU A 21 1.44 24.75 -9.31
CA LEU A 21 1.45 26.13 -9.82
C LEU A 21 0.87 27.13 -8.83
N LYS A 22 -0.17 26.75 -8.07
CA LYS A 22 -0.72 27.59 -6.98
C LYS A 22 0.33 27.90 -5.91
N HIS A 23 1.28 26.99 -5.70
CA HIS A 23 2.38 27.13 -4.74
C HIS A 23 3.70 27.58 -5.37
N ASN A 24 3.66 28.10 -6.62
CA ASN A 24 4.83 28.54 -7.38
C ASN A 24 5.91 27.45 -7.56
N ILE A 25 5.47 26.20 -7.71
CA ILE A 25 6.34 25.06 -7.98
C ILE A 25 6.13 24.64 -9.44
N GLU A 26 7.15 24.78 -10.25
CA GLU A 26 7.16 24.30 -11.62
C GLU A 26 7.78 22.90 -11.66
N PRO A 27 7.11 21.89 -12.27
CA PRO A 27 7.74 20.60 -12.50
C PRO A 27 8.99 20.75 -13.35
N ALA A 28 10.11 20.26 -12.88
CA ALA A 28 11.36 20.28 -13.65
C ALA A 28 11.34 19.25 -14.78
N LEU A 29 10.69 18.10 -14.55
CA LEU A 29 10.58 17.01 -15.50
C LEU A 29 9.13 16.52 -15.59
N ILE A 30 8.64 16.30 -16.82
CA ILE A 30 7.38 15.62 -17.11
C ILE A 30 7.68 14.38 -17.93
N VAL A 31 7.08 13.25 -17.54
CA VAL A 31 7.21 11.96 -18.25
C VAL A 31 5.82 11.51 -18.67
N ASP A 32 5.64 11.19 -19.97
CA ASP A 32 4.38 10.64 -20.48
C ASP A 32 4.64 9.81 -21.76
N LEU A 33 3.59 9.34 -22.43
CA LEU A 33 3.68 8.56 -23.65
C LEU A 33 3.89 9.46 -24.90
N VAL A 34 4.58 8.94 -25.92
CA VAL A 34 4.79 9.64 -27.19
C VAL A 34 3.47 10.08 -27.83
N SER A 35 2.43 9.25 -27.75
CA SER A 35 1.09 9.59 -28.25
C SER A 35 0.46 10.83 -27.59
N GLN A 36 0.93 11.25 -26.43
CA GLN A 36 0.43 12.42 -25.69
C GLN A 36 1.26 13.69 -25.92
N GLU A 37 2.39 13.61 -26.60
CA GLU A 37 3.36 14.70 -26.74
C GLU A 37 2.72 16.02 -27.20
N ASN A 38 2.02 16.00 -28.32
CA ASN A 38 1.43 17.21 -28.90
C ASN A 38 0.38 17.86 -27.95
N ALA A 39 -0.44 17.02 -27.29
CA ALA A 39 -1.46 17.49 -26.36
C ALA A 39 -0.82 18.09 -25.08
N ILE A 40 0.26 17.49 -24.60
CA ILE A 40 0.99 17.95 -23.41
C ILE A 40 1.72 19.25 -23.71
N ARG A 41 2.49 19.35 -24.80
CA ARG A 41 3.19 20.57 -25.18
C ARG A 41 2.24 21.75 -25.39
N LYS A 42 1.11 21.52 -26.08
CA LYS A 42 0.05 22.54 -26.23
C LYS A 42 -0.55 22.96 -24.90
N TYR A 43 -0.71 22.02 -23.96
CA TYR A 43 -1.23 22.32 -22.63
C TYR A 43 -0.23 23.13 -21.80
N LEU A 44 1.06 22.77 -21.79
CA LEU A 44 2.10 23.48 -21.05
C LEU A 44 2.30 24.91 -21.55
N GLY A 45 2.21 25.14 -22.88
CA GLY A 45 2.28 26.48 -23.47
C GLY A 45 1.17 27.44 -22.96
N LYS A 46 0.00 26.92 -22.57
CA LYS A 46 -1.07 27.75 -21.96
C LYS A 46 -0.71 28.32 -20.57
N TYR A 47 0.28 27.72 -19.91
CA TYR A 47 0.75 28.09 -18.57
C TYR A 47 2.16 28.65 -18.57
N ASN A 48 2.73 28.97 -19.75
CA ASN A 48 4.12 29.43 -19.92
C ASN A 48 5.16 28.46 -19.37
N LEU A 49 4.89 27.14 -19.44
CA LEU A 49 5.77 26.06 -18.97
C LEU A 49 6.54 25.41 -20.15
N ASP A 50 6.79 26.15 -21.22
CA ASP A 50 7.47 25.65 -22.43
C ASP A 50 8.90 25.20 -22.15
N LYS A 51 9.53 25.67 -21.08
CA LYS A 51 10.89 25.30 -20.66
C LYS A 51 10.96 24.03 -19.84
N THR A 52 9.84 23.48 -19.40
CA THR A 52 9.80 22.21 -18.66
C THR A 52 10.30 21.07 -19.53
N VAL A 53 11.27 20.32 -19.04
CA VAL A 53 11.80 19.15 -19.77
C VAL A 53 10.73 18.07 -19.82
N CYS A 54 10.49 17.54 -21.03
CA CYS A 54 9.55 16.45 -21.23
C CYS A 54 10.28 15.23 -21.81
N VAL A 55 10.08 14.08 -21.21
CA VAL A 55 10.53 12.79 -21.73
C VAL A 55 9.30 11.98 -22.11
N PHE A 56 9.26 11.55 -23.38
CA PHE A 56 8.15 10.75 -23.91
C PHE A 56 8.59 9.31 -24.13
N VAL A 57 7.89 8.38 -23.47
CA VAL A 57 8.14 6.94 -23.54
C VAL A 57 7.35 6.36 -24.71
N ASP A 58 7.97 5.47 -25.48
CA ASP A 58 7.33 4.80 -26.61
C ASP A 58 6.09 4.02 -26.14
N ASP A 59 4.97 4.20 -26.84
CA ASP A 59 3.68 3.57 -26.51
C ASP A 59 3.74 2.03 -26.52
N ARG A 60 4.73 1.42 -27.20
CA ARG A 60 4.97 -0.03 -27.18
C ARG A 60 5.27 -0.55 -25.77
N HIS A 61 5.83 0.30 -24.90
CA HIS A 61 6.21 -0.02 -23.54
C HIS A 61 5.12 0.32 -22.51
N ARG A 62 3.94 0.76 -22.97
CA ARG A 62 2.81 1.16 -22.10
C ARG A 62 2.35 0.07 -21.15
N ASP A 63 2.44 -1.20 -21.58
CA ASP A 63 1.91 -2.36 -20.86
C ASP A 63 3.03 -3.20 -20.21
N ASP A 64 4.28 -2.75 -20.29
CA ASP A 64 5.42 -3.46 -19.71
C ASP A 64 5.40 -3.38 -18.18
N LEU A 65 5.68 -4.51 -17.53
CA LEU A 65 5.77 -4.60 -16.06
C LEU A 65 7.03 -3.92 -15.51
N ARG A 66 8.01 -3.61 -16.33
CA ARG A 66 9.25 -2.90 -16.01
C ARG A 66 9.55 -1.89 -17.08
N LEU A 67 10.19 -0.81 -16.71
CA LEU A 67 10.71 0.14 -17.70
C LEU A 67 11.77 -0.53 -18.57
N SER A 68 11.81 -0.20 -19.87
CA SER A 68 12.90 -0.66 -20.74
C SER A 68 14.23 -0.09 -20.25
N LYS A 69 15.32 -0.82 -20.50
CA LYS A 69 16.67 -0.35 -20.13
C LYS A 69 17.01 1.02 -20.74
N GLU A 70 16.50 1.29 -21.95
CA GLU A 70 16.65 2.58 -22.61
C GLU A 70 15.90 3.68 -21.86
N THR A 71 14.63 3.46 -21.52
CA THR A 71 13.83 4.38 -20.72
C THR A 71 14.46 4.62 -19.36
N GLU A 72 14.88 3.57 -18.65
CA GLU A 72 15.58 3.70 -17.35
C GLU A 72 16.85 4.57 -17.49
N SER A 73 17.65 4.36 -18.52
CA SER A 73 18.89 5.11 -18.74
C SER A 73 18.61 6.59 -18.98
N VAL A 74 17.64 6.90 -19.85
CA VAL A 74 17.24 8.29 -20.15
C VAL A 74 16.71 8.98 -18.90
N LEU A 75 15.80 8.36 -18.18
CA LEU A 75 15.22 8.94 -16.97
C LEU A 75 16.25 9.10 -15.86
N ALA A 76 17.12 8.11 -15.63
CA ALA A 76 18.18 8.19 -14.61
C ALA A 76 19.16 9.34 -14.90
N LYS A 77 19.49 9.58 -16.19
CA LYS A 77 20.29 10.72 -16.60
C LYS A 77 19.61 12.04 -16.22
N HIS A 78 18.34 12.22 -16.58
CA HIS A 78 17.59 13.44 -16.24
C HIS A 78 17.43 13.63 -14.71
N ILE A 79 17.14 12.57 -13.95
CA ILE A 79 17.06 12.64 -12.48
C ILE A 79 18.36 13.20 -11.92
N LYS A 80 19.52 12.68 -12.37
CA LYS A 80 20.83 13.10 -11.88
C LYS A 80 21.19 14.51 -12.33
N GLU A 81 21.06 14.84 -13.61
CA GLU A 81 21.46 16.14 -14.18
C GLU A 81 20.61 17.29 -13.65
N MET A 82 19.31 17.04 -13.44
CA MET A 82 18.37 18.04 -12.95
C MET A 82 18.25 18.06 -11.42
N GLY A 83 18.90 17.12 -10.72
CA GLY A 83 18.82 17.00 -9.26
C GLY A 83 17.40 16.74 -8.77
N ILE A 84 16.66 15.86 -9.44
CA ILE A 84 15.28 15.51 -9.06
C ILE A 84 15.28 14.82 -7.70
N THR A 85 14.56 15.39 -6.73
CA THR A 85 14.44 14.86 -5.38
C THR A 85 13.07 14.31 -5.05
N HIS A 86 12.03 14.73 -5.79
CA HIS A 86 10.63 14.34 -5.60
C HIS A 86 10.00 13.95 -6.92
N ALA A 87 9.11 12.97 -6.89
CA ALA A 87 8.33 12.58 -8.05
C ALA A 87 6.86 12.27 -7.65
N ILE A 88 5.93 12.71 -8.49
CA ILE A 88 4.51 12.36 -8.38
C ILE A 88 4.20 11.39 -9.50
N ILE A 89 3.68 10.20 -9.16
CA ILE A 89 3.22 9.19 -10.13
C ILE A 89 1.70 9.31 -10.26
N SER A 90 1.23 9.68 -11.44
CA SER A 90 -0.20 9.82 -11.79
C SER A 90 -0.49 9.26 -13.19
N THR A 91 0.04 8.08 -13.45
CA THR A 91 -0.15 7.31 -14.69
C THR A 91 -1.38 6.42 -14.60
N GLU A 92 -1.63 5.60 -15.63
CA GLU A 92 -2.49 4.43 -15.52
C GLU A 92 -1.99 3.51 -14.40
N PRO A 93 -2.88 2.95 -13.56
CA PRO A 93 -2.48 2.17 -12.40
C PRO A 93 -1.52 1.00 -12.66
N LYS A 94 -1.63 0.35 -13.82
CA LYS A 94 -0.75 -0.76 -14.22
C LYS A 94 0.73 -0.38 -14.35
N ALA A 95 1.04 0.91 -14.54
CA ALA A 95 2.40 1.42 -14.65
C ALA A 95 2.99 1.89 -13.31
N HIS A 96 2.17 1.96 -12.24
CA HIS A 96 2.61 2.46 -10.94
C HIS A 96 3.80 1.70 -10.39
N PHE A 97 3.75 0.37 -10.41
CA PHE A 97 4.81 -0.49 -9.90
C PHE A 97 6.16 -0.24 -10.58
N ALA A 98 6.17 -0.19 -11.92
CA ALA A 98 7.41 -0.01 -12.70
C ALA A 98 8.10 1.33 -12.39
N TYR A 99 7.35 2.43 -12.38
CA TYR A 99 7.90 3.76 -12.07
C TYR A 99 8.30 3.87 -10.60
N ALA A 100 7.53 3.33 -9.67
CA ALA A 100 7.86 3.36 -8.25
C ALA A 100 9.15 2.61 -7.95
N MET A 101 9.35 1.39 -8.49
CA MET A 101 10.59 0.64 -8.35
C MET A 101 11.80 1.40 -8.92
N PHE A 102 11.63 2.02 -10.10
CA PHE A 102 12.68 2.83 -10.72
C PHE A 102 13.05 4.05 -9.86
N LEU A 103 12.07 4.78 -9.33
CA LEU A 103 12.31 5.97 -8.51
C LEU A 103 12.95 5.61 -7.16
N LEU A 104 12.52 4.52 -6.52
CA LEU A 104 13.16 4.00 -5.31
C LEU A 104 14.63 3.66 -5.56
N LYS A 105 14.96 3.02 -6.69
CA LYS A 105 16.35 2.72 -7.09
C LYS A 105 17.20 3.98 -7.20
N ASN A 106 16.59 5.10 -7.58
CA ASN A 106 17.25 6.40 -7.72
C ASN A 106 17.13 7.30 -6.48
N ASN A 107 16.64 6.76 -5.35
CA ASN A 107 16.52 7.47 -4.06
C ASN A 107 15.68 8.76 -4.15
N VAL A 108 14.58 8.74 -4.90
CA VAL A 108 13.66 9.85 -5.10
C VAL A 108 12.46 9.69 -4.18
N ASN A 109 12.03 10.76 -3.50
CA ASN A 109 10.78 10.81 -2.74
C ASN A 109 9.59 10.63 -3.67
N ILE A 110 8.60 9.82 -3.27
CA ILE A 110 7.49 9.44 -4.12
C ILE A 110 6.15 9.83 -3.49
N LEU A 111 5.29 10.48 -4.25
CA LEU A 111 3.86 10.51 -4.04
C LEU A 111 3.19 9.77 -5.20
N MET A 112 2.40 8.75 -4.90
CA MET A 112 1.77 7.92 -5.93
C MET A 112 0.25 7.92 -5.80
N ASP A 113 -0.44 8.02 -6.93
CA ASP A 113 -1.89 7.80 -6.97
C ASP A 113 -2.23 6.36 -6.53
N LYS A 114 -3.45 6.18 -6.00
CA LYS A 114 -4.02 4.85 -5.77
C LYS A 114 -4.55 4.24 -7.09
N PRO A 115 -4.69 2.91 -7.21
CA PRO A 115 -4.20 1.88 -6.30
C PRO A 115 -2.67 1.75 -6.37
N ILE A 116 -2.06 1.15 -5.35
CA ILE A 116 -0.61 1.01 -5.29
C ILE A 116 -0.09 0.10 -6.41
N THR A 117 -0.78 -1.02 -6.63
CA THR A 117 -0.50 -1.99 -7.70
C THR A 117 -1.78 -2.32 -8.44
N ALA A 118 -1.69 -2.59 -9.73
CA ALA A 118 -2.84 -2.96 -10.55
C ALA A 118 -2.44 -3.95 -11.66
N PRO A 119 -2.13 -5.21 -11.31
CA PRO A 119 -1.86 -6.25 -12.29
C PRO A 119 -3.05 -6.43 -13.24
N ILE A 120 -2.76 -6.76 -14.50
CA ILE A 120 -3.79 -6.94 -15.53
C ILE A 120 -4.51 -8.28 -15.29
N ASN A 121 -5.80 -8.34 -15.61
CA ASN A 121 -6.64 -9.55 -15.58
C ASN A 121 -6.80 -10.19 -14.20
N VAL A 122 -6.79 -9.37 -13.16
CA VAL A 122 -6.90 -9.83 -11.76
C VAL A 122 -8.25 -10.49 -11.44
N ILE A 123 -9.32 -10.11 -12.14
CA ILE A 123 -10.67 -10.66 -11.88
C ILE A 123 -10.88 -12.06 -12.46
N ASN A 124 -10.03 -12.49 -13.39
CA ASN A 124 -10.18 -13.79 -14.08
C ASN A 124 -9.01 -14.76 -13.80
N ASN A 125 -7.92 -14.28 -13.18
CA ASN A 125 -6.69 -15.06 -13.05
C ASN A 125 -6.14 -14.98 -11.62
N PRO A 126 -6.13 -16.12 -10.87
CA PRO A 126 -5.68 -16.12 -9.47
C PRO A 126 -4.19 -15.79 -9.31
N VAL A 127 -3.36 -16.11 -10.31
CA VAL A 127 -1.93 -15.75 -10.29
C VAL A 127 -1.78 -14.23 -10.40
N GLN A 128 -2.54 -13.59 -11.28
CA GLN A 128 -2.53 -12.12 -11.39
C GLN A 128 -3.10 -11.44 -10.14
N ALA A 129 -4.16 -12.01 -9.54
CA ALA A 129 -4.68 -11.52 -8.27
C ALA A 129 -3.63 -11.58 -7.16
N SER A 130 -2.81 -12.64 -7.10
CA SER A 130 -1.72 -12.77 -6.13
C SER A 130 -0.60 -11.75 -6.35
N LYS A 131 -0.41 -11.22 -7.57
CA LYS A 131 0.57 -10.17 -7.83
C LYS A 131 0.23 -8.85 -7.12
N ILE A 132 -1.03 -8.59 -6.79
CA ILE A 132 -1.43 -7.40 -6.02
C ILE A 132 -0.58 -7.30 -4.75
N LYS A 133 -0.49 -8.40 -4.00
CA LYS A 133 0.30 -8.45 -2.76
C LYS A 133 1.80 -8.56 -3.04
N SER A 134 2.24 -9.42 -3.96
CA SER A 134 3.67 -9.62 -4.19
C SER A 134 4.37 -8.39 -4.76
N GLU A 135 3.75 -7.62 -5.64
CA GLU A 135 4.28 -6.34 -6.11
C GLU A 135 4.35 -5.30 -4.99
N TYR A 136 3.33 -5.24 -4.13
CA TYR A 136 3.36 -4.39 -2.95
C TYR A 136 4.49 -4.79 -1.99
N ASP A 137 4.67 -6.08 -1.71
CA ASP A 137 5.73 -6.58 -0.84
C ASP A 137 7.12 -6.21 -1.39
N LEU A 138 7.32 -6.30 -2.71
CA LEU A 138 8.55 -5.86 -3.38
C LEU A 138 8.77 -4.34 -3.23
N LEU A 139 7.73 -3.52 -3.42
CA LEU A 139 7.83 -2.07 -3.20
C LEU A 139 8.22 -1.75 -1.76
N CYS A 140 7.58 -2.41 -0.78
CA CYS A 140 7.90 -2.24 0.63
C CYS A 140 9.34 -2.64 0.97
N ALA A 141 9.79 -3.79 0.46
CA ALA A 141 11.15 -4.26 0.65
C ALA A 141 12.16 -3.25 0.09
N LYS A 142 11.94 -2.78 -1.15
CA LYS A 142 12.79 -1.78 -1.78
C LYS A 142 12.78 -0.44 -1.04
N TYR A 143 11.61 0.02 -0.62
CA TYR A 143 11.48 1.27 0.14
C TYR A 143 12.21 1.18 1.48
N LYS A 144 12.01 0.12 2.25
CA LYS A 144 12.72 -0.11 3.52
C LYS A 144 14.24 -0.14 3.33
N MET A 145 14.70 -0.84 2.29
CA MET A 145 16.12 -0.92 1.96
C MET A 145 16.71 0.47 1.64
N GLN A 146 16.03 1.27 0.83
CA GLN A 146 16.50 2.62 0.51
C GLN A 146 16.39 3.56 1.72
N LYS A 147 15.34 3.45 2.52
CA LYS A 147 15.16 4.24 3.74
C LYS A 147 16.23 3.96 4.79
N ALA A 148 16.84 2.79 4.80
CA ALA A 148 17.98 2.49 5.65
C ALA A 148 19.24 3.30 5.30
N TYR A 149 19.41 3.69 4.02
CA TYR A 149 20.49 4.60 3.60
C TYR A 149 20.09 6.07 3.68
N ASN A 150 18.81 6.39 3.53
CA ASN A 150 18.25 7.73 3.57
C ASN A 150 16.98 7.72 4.41
N ASP A 151 17.11 7.99 5.70
CA ASP A 151 16.02 8.00 6.68
C ASP A 151 14.94 9.06 6.37
N LYS A 152 15.28 10.08 5.56
CA LYS A 152 14.37 11.11 5.08
C LYS A 152 13.58 10.72 3.82
N LEU A 153 13.84 9.54 3.24
CA LEU A 153 13.09 9.08 2.08
C LEU A 153 11.61 8.89 2.41
N ILE A 154 10.73 9.40 1.57
CA ILE A 154 9.27 9.33 1.73
C ILE A 154 8.65 8.62 0.54
N PHE A 155 7.70 7.74 0.83
CA PHE A 155 6.82 7.16 -0.15
C PHE A 155 5.37 7.22 0.35
N SER A 156 4.63 8.23 -0.11
CA SER A 156 3.23 8.45 0.27
C SER A 156 2.27 8.02 -0.84
N ILE A 157 1.10 7.53 -0.43
CA ILE A 157 -0.01 7.17 -1.32
C ILE A 157 -1.10 8.23 -1.22
N GLN A 158 -1.64 8.68 -2.35
CA GLN A 158 -2.71 9.69 -2.37
C GLN A 158 -4.06 9.10 -1.95
N CYS A 159 -4.19 8.75 -0.66
CA CYS A 159 -5.42 8.27 -0.04
C CYS A 159 -6.07 9.39 0.77
N GLN A 160 -6.72 10.34 0.08
CA GLN A 160 -7.24 11.58 0.67
C GLN A 160 -8.23 11.38 1.84
N ARG A 161 -8.88 10.21 1.99
CA ARG A 161 -9.82 9.99 3.10
C ARG A 161 -9.14 10.01 4.46
N ARG A 162 -7.87 9.61 4.53
CA ARG A 162 -7.05 9.69 5.75
C ARG A 162 -6.82 11.13 6.21
N PHE A 163 -6.91 12.11 5.30
CA PHE A 163 -6.71 13.55 5.56
C PHE A 163 -8.02 14.33 5.57
N HIS A 164 -9.16 13.68 5.34
CA HIS A 164 -10.47 14.33 5.32
C HIS A 164 -10.97 14.58 6.75
N LYS A 165 -11.15 15.86 7.13
CA LYS A 165 -11.49 16.24 8.51
C LYS A 165 -12.69 15.49 9.10
N GLY A 166 -13.71 15.20 8.29
CA GLY A 166 -14.85 14.40 8.74
C GLY A 166 -14.47 13.00 9.16
N TYR A 167 -13.62 12.31 8.39
CA TYR A 167 -13.17 10.96 8.74
C TYR A 167 -12.15 10.95 9.88
N THR A 168 -11.26 11.94 9.96
CA THR A 168 -10.33 12.07 11.10
C THR A 168 -11.09 12.34 12.40
N TYR A 169 -12.15 13.16 12.34
CA TYR A 169 -13.04 13.38 13.48
C TYR A 169 -13.75 12.09 13.91
N VAL A 170 -14.31 11.33 12.98
CA VAL A 170 -14.93 10.01 13.24
C VAL A 170 -13.91 9.07 13.91
N LYS A 171 -12.70 8.93 13.35
CA LYS A 171 -11.65 8.05 13.90
C LYS A 171 -11.24 8.47 15.31
N SER A 172 -11.17 9.78 15.61
CA SER A 172 -10.83 10.28 16.93
C SER A 172 -11.87 9.90 17.99
N LEU A 173 -13.16 10.04 17.68
CA LEU A 173 -14.26 9.64 18.57
C LEU A 173 -14.26 8.13 18.83
N LEU A 174 -14.07 7.32 17.79
CA LEU A 174 -13.97 5.88 17.93
C LEU A 174 -12.78 5.49 18.81
N SER A 175 -11.61 6.12 18.59
CA SER A 175 -10.39 5.86 19.36
C SER A 175 -10.55 6.17 20.86
N GLU A 176 -11.21 7.26 21.17
CA GLU A 176 -11.51 7.64 22.57
C GLU A 176 -12.29 6.55 23.28
N VAL A 177 -13.42 6.11 22.69
CA VAL A 177 -14.31 5.12 23.31
C VAL A 177 -13.67 3.73 23.36
N VAL A 178 -13.08 3.27 22.26
CA VAL A 178 -12.43 1.94 22.20
C VAL A 178 -11.30 1.84 23.21
N ARG A 179 -10.43 2.84 23.28
CA ARG A 179 -9.29 2.84 24.21
C ARG A 179 -9.75 2.90 25.68
N LYS A 180 -10.72 3.77 25.99
CA LYS A 180 -11.19 3.96 27.37
C LYS A 180 -11.89 2.72 27.91
N TYR A 181 -12.73 2.08 27.11
CA TYR A 181 -13.60 0.99 27.57
C TYR A 181 -13.12 -0.41 27.16
N ASN A 182 -12.08 -0.51 26.34
CA ASN A 182 -11.59 -1.78 25.79
C ASN A 182 -12.70 -2.57 25.08
N ILE A 183 -13.60 -1.87 24.37
CA ILE A 183 -14.69 -2.45 23.58
C ILE A 183 -14.33 -2.24 22.10
N PRO A 184 -14.29 -3.32 21.28
CA PRO A 184 -13.92 -3.22 19.87
C PRO A 184 -14.97 -2.49 19.04
N ILE A 185 -14.54 -1.96 17.91
CA ILE A 185 -15.45 -1.73 16.79
C ILE A 185 -16.04 -3.09 16.43
N SER A 186 -17.35 -3.26 16.60
CA SER A 186 -18.05 -4.54 16.39
C SER A 186 -18.64 -4.66 15.01
N TYR A 187 -18.97 -3.54 14.35
CA TYR A 187 -19.59 -3.51 13.03
C TYR A 187 -19.14 -2.30 12.23
N ILE A 188 -18.88 -2.51 10.92
CA ILE A 188 -18.62 -1.46 9.95
C ILE A 188 -19.43 -1.76 8.68
N ASP A 189 -20.22 -0.79 8.21
CA ASP A 189 -20.86 -0.83 6.90
C ASP A 189 -20.35 0.34 6.05
N ILE A 190 -19.85 0.03 4.87
CA ILE A 190 -19.42 1.01 3.87
C ILE A 190 -20.20 0.80 2.59
N PHE A 191 -20.88 1.83 2.15
CA PHE A 191 -21.54 1.90 0.86
C PHE A 191 -21.02 3.09 0.05
N HIS A 192 -20.66 2.84 -1.20
CA HIS A 192 -20.35 3.92 -2.14
C HIS A 192 -20.91 3.61 -3.52
N SER A 193 -21.63 4.57 -4.09
CA SER A 193 -22.08 4.55 -5.47
C SER A 193 -21.50 5.74 -6.24
N ASP A 194 -20.86 5.45 -7.37
CA ASP A 194 -20.40 6.49 -8.30
C ASP A 194 -21.52 7.04 -9.19
N GLY A 195 -22.59 6.27 -9.37
CA GLY A 195 -23.75 6.68 -10.17
C GLY A 195 -23.42 6.98 -11.64
N MET A 196 -22.63 6.09 -12.24
CA MET A 196 -22.18 6.26 -13.63
C MET A 196 -22.87 5.24 -14.53
N TRP A 197 -23.58 5.73 -15.53
CA TRP A 197 -24.14 4.88 -16.59
C TRP A 197 -23.21 4.86 -17.78
N ASN A 198 -22.45 3.77 -17.94
CA ASN A 198 -21.60 3.55 -19.11
C ASN A 198 -22.43 2.96 -20.25
N MET A 199 -22.25 3.45 -21.47
CA MET A 199 -22.83 2.85 -22.67
C MET A 199 -21.99 1.66 -23.13
N PRO A 200 -22.55 0.70 -23.91
CA PRO A 200 -21.84 -0.50 -24.34
C PRO A 200 -20.50 -0.25 -25.04
N ASP A 201 -20.40 0.79 -25.87
CA ASP A 201 -19.16 1.19 -26.54
C ASP A 201 -18.12 1.77 -25.58
N GLU A 202 -18.52 2.40 -24.48
CA GLU A 202 -17.62 2.95 -23.49
C GLU A 202 -16.89 1.88 -22.69
N PHE A 203 -17.48 0.72 -22.48
CA PHE A 203 -16.76 -0.41 -21.88
C PHE A 203 -15.56 -0.86 -22.73
N ILE A 204 -15.64 -0.68 -24.04
CA ILE A 204 -14.65 -1.16 -25.01
C ILE A 204 -13.59 -0.08 -25.28
N TYR A 205 -14.04 1.14 -25.56
CA TYR A 205 -13.19 2.21 -26.13
C TYR A 205 -12.71 3.24 -25.11
N ARG A 206 -13.28 3.24 -23.91
CA ARG A 206 -12.89 4.20 -22.89
C ARG A 206 -11.47 3.94 -22.40
N GLU A 207 -10.60 4.95 -22.47
CA GLU A 207 -9.21 4.90 -21.98
C GLU A 207 -9.08 5.41 -20.53
N ASN A 208 -10.00 6.22 -20.05
CA ASN A 208 -10.00 6.69 -18.66
C ASN A 208 -10.80 5.72 -17.78
N HIS A 209 -10.16 5.06 -16.85
CA HIS A 209 -10.72 3.98 -16.03
C HIS A 209 -11.26 2.81 -16.90
N PRO A 210 -10.42 2.17 -17.70
CA PRO A 210 -10.83 1.12 -18.61
C PRO A 210 -11.14 -0.18 -17.87
N TYR A 211 -12.16 -0.93 -18.35
CA TYR A 211 -12.51 -2.26 -17.84
C TYR A 211 -11.80 -3.39 -18.57
N LYS A 212 -11.34 -3.11 -19.79
CA LYS A 212 -10.71 -4.10 -20.70
C LYS A 212 -9.44 -4.74 -20.13
N TYR A 213 -8.82 -4.14 -19.12
CA TYR A 213 -7.64 -4.70 -18.45
C TYR A 213 -7.98 -5.74 -17.37
N GLY A 214 -9.27 -6.11 -17.20
CA GLY A 214 -9.69 -7.12 -16.24
C GLY A 214 -9.59 -6.66 -14.77
N TYR A 215 -9.73 -5.35 -14.56
CA TYR A 215 -10.00 -4.70 -13.28
C TYR A 215 -10.98 -3.53 -13.47
N GLY A 216 -11.64 -3.11 -12.43
CA GLY A 216 -12.68 -2.09 -12.53
C GLY A 216 -12.85 -1.26 -11.26
N LYS A 217 -14.05 -1.26 -10.71
CA LYS A 217 -14.48 -0.44 -9.56
C LYS A 217 -13.49 -0.46 -8.41
N LEU A 218 -12.93 -1.62 -8.07
CA LEU A 218 -12.04 -1.78 -6.92
C LEU A 218 -10.78 -0.93 -7.06
N PHE A 219 -10.16 -0.91 -8.25
CA PHE A 219 -8.97 -0.11 -8.53
C PHE A 219 -9.32 1.33 -8.93
N HIS A 220 -10.44 1.57 -9.62
CA HIS A 220 -10.80 2.91 -10.08
C HIS A 220 -11.12 3.89 -8.93
N SER A 221 -11.97 3.47 -7.99
CA SER A 221 -12.36 4.30 -6.84
C SER A 221 -12.50 3.52 -5.54
N GLY A 222 -12.66 2.21 -5.61
CA GLY A 222 -12.96 1.32 -4.49
C GLY A 222 -11.81 1.21 -3.49
N TYR A 223 -10.56 1.31 -3.94
CA TYR A 223 -9.40 1.26 -3.06
C TYR A 223 -9.47 2.28 -1.92
N HIS A 224 -10.00 3.47 -2.16
CA HIS A 224 -10.22 4.47 -1.12
C HIS A 224 -11.12 4.00 0.03
N PHE A 225 -12.04 3.09 -0.24
CA PHE A 225 -12.97 2.58 0.76
C PHE A 225 -12.43 1.35 1.48
N ILE A 226 -11.64 0.54 0.80
CA ILE A 226 -10.87 -0.52 1.48
C ILE A 226 -9.84 0.13 2.42
N ASP A 227 -9.17 1.16 1.97
CA ASP A 227 -8.23 1.91 2.78
C ASP A 227 -8.92 2.59 3.98
N LEU A 228 -10.08 3.21 3.77
CA LEU A 228 -10.89 3.77 4.86
C LEU A 228 -11.29 2.71 5.88
N LEU A 229 -11.73 1.53 5.42
CA LEU A 229 -12.09 0.40 6.30
C LEU A 229 -10.93 0.01 7.20
N THR A 230 -9.77 -0.26 6.60
CA THR A 230 -8.59 -0.72 7.35
C THR A 230 -8.04 0.35 8.26
N TRP A 231 -8.03 1.61 7.82
CA TRP A 231 -7.59 2.76 8.61
C TRP A 231 -8.49 3.05 9.81
N ILE A 232 -9.82 2.89 9.69
CA ILE A 232 -10.73 2.97 10.83
C ILE A 232 -10.54 1.78 11.77
N LEU A 233 -10.35 0.58 11.21
CA LEU A 233 -10.17 -0.63 11.99
C LEU A 233 -8.87 -0.62 12.83
N GLU A 234 -7.85 0.16 12.47
CA GLU A 234 -6.63 0.39 13.26
C GLU A 234 -6.92 0.83 14.70
N VAL A 235 -8.07 1.44 14.95
CA VAL A 235 -8.52 1.80 16.30
C VAL A 235 -8.55 0.57 17.22
N ASN A 236 -8.87 -0.62 16.69
CA ASN A 236 -8.86 -1.87 17.41
C ASN A 236 -7.44 -2.38 17.78
N ALA A 237 -6.38 -1.79 17.28
CA ALA A 237 -5.01 -2.15 17.67
C ALA A 237 -4.71 -1.84 19.14
N THR A 238 -5.42 -0.88 19.74
CA THR A 238 -5.27 -0.48 21.15
C THR A 238 -5.94 -1.44 22.15
N LEU A 239 -6.67 -2.44 21.67
CA LEU A 239 -7.36 -3.42 22.51
C LEU A 239 -6.38 -4.38 23.19
N LYS A 240 -6.81 -4.97 24.32
CA LYS A 240 -6.07 -6.04 24.97
C LYS A 240 -6.00 -7.31 24.11
N ASP A 241 -5.04 -8.17 24.39
CA ASP A 241 -4.68 -9.32 23.54
C ASP A 241 -5.85 -10.29 23.24
N ASP A 242 -6.77 -10.46 24.19
CA ASP A 242 -7.97 -11.29 24.03
C ASP A 242 -8.96 -10.77 22.99
N LYS A 243 -8.83 -9.50 22.59
CA LYS A 243 -9.68 -8.83 21.58
C LYS A 243 -8.93 -8.34 20.36
N LYS A 244 -7.60 -8.53 20.29
CA LYS A 244 -6.81 -8.17 19.10
C LYS A 244 -7.19 -9.05 17.92
N ILE A 245 -7.31 -8.41 16.76
CA ILE A 245 -7.60 -9.13 15.51
C ILE A 245 -6.34 -9.83 15.02
N ASN A 246 -6.44 -11.15 14.76
CA ASN A 246 -5.34 -11.96 14.21
C ASN A 246 -5.70 -12.75 12.96
N LYS A 247 -6.96 -12.67 12.52
CA LYS A 247 -7.46 -13.37 11.33
C LYS A 247 -8.57 -12.57 10.66
N CYS A 248 -8.62 -12.61 9.34
CA CYS A 248 -9.78 -12.13 8.59
C CYS A 248 -10.32 -13.20 7.64
N SER A 249 -11.58 -13.03 7.23
CA SER A 249 -12.16 -13.75 6.12
C SER A 249 -12.97 -12.82 5.22
N VAL A 250 -12.94 -13.09 3.92
CA VAL A 250 -13.60 -12.30 2.89
C VAL A 250 -14.45 -13.22 2.04
N TYR A 251 -15.69 -12.81 1.80
CA TYR A 251 -16.60 -13.35 0.80
C TYR A 251 -17.00 -12.18 -0.11
N SER A 252 -16.89 -12.35 -1.44
CA SER A 252 -17.15 -11.27 -2.39
C SER A 252 -17.77 -11.77 -3.67
N GLU A 253 -18.71 -10.97 -4.20
CA GLU A 253 -19.32 -11.12 -5.51
C GLU A 253 -19.17 -9.84 -6.32
N SER A 254 -19.21 -9.96 -7.65
CA SER A 254 -19.09 -8.82 -8.55
C SER A 254 -20.20 -8.79 -9.59
N TYR A 255 -20.61 -7.57 -9.95
CA TYR A 255 -21.45 -7.30 -11.13
C TYR A 255 -20.55 -6.73 -12.22
N ARG A 256 -20.57 -7.32 -13.40
CA ARG A 256 -19.60 -7.04 -14.48
C ARG A 256 -20.28 -6.40 -15.70
N PRO A 257 -19.51 -5.82 -16.64
CA PRO A 257 -20.06 -5.36 -17.92
C PRO A 257 -20.87 -6.42 -18.68
N LEU A 258 -20.48 -7.70 -18.60
CA LEU A 258 -21.26 -8.78 -19.17
C LEU A 258 -22.66 -8.88 -18.58
N ASP A 259 -22.79 -8.82 -17.25
CA ASP A 259 -24.07 -8.85 -16.55
C ASP A 259 -24.90 -7.63 -16.89
N PHE A 260 -24.25 -6.46 -16.96
CA PHE A 260 -24.91 -5.20 -17.31
C PHE A 260 -25.52 -5.26 -18.71
N VAL A 261 -24.76 -5.67 -19.74
CA VAL A 261 -25.27 -5.76 -21.12
C VAL A 261 -26.27 -6.90 -21.32
N TYR A 262 -26.32 -7.86 -20.38
CA TYR A 262 -27.35 -8.88 -20.33
C TYR A 262 -28.65 -8.31 -19.80
N ASN A 263 -28.60 -7.56 -18.70
CA ASN A 263 -29.75 -6.99 -18.03
C ASN A 263 -30.28 -5.71 -18.72
N PHE A 264 -29.46 -5.04 -19.54
CA PHE A 264 -29.81 -3.85 -20.29
C PHE A 264 -29.51 -4.08 -21.78
N ASN A 265 -30.48 -4.66 -22.48
CA ASN A 265 -30.33 -5.16 -23.84
C ASN A 265 -30.73 -4.12 -24.91
N ASN A 266 -30.68 -4.50 -26.18
CA ASN A 266 -30.98 -3.61 -27.30
C ASN A 266 -32.41 -3.07 -27.29
N GLN A 267 -33.39 -3.84 -26.83
CA GLN A 267 -34.78 -3.39 -26.73
C GLN A 267 -34.94 -2.32 -25.68
N ASP A 268 -34.19 -2.42 -24.58
CA ASP A 268 -34.18 -1.43 -23.50
C ASP A 268 -33.57 -0.10 -23.99
N TYR A 269 -32.45 -0.13 -24.72
CA TYR A 269 -31.87 1.07 -25.33
C TYR A 269 -32.79 1.71 -26.35
N GLN A 270 -33.47 0.91 -27.18
CA GLN A 270 -34.44 1.42 -28.13
C GLN A 270 -35.63 2.09 -27.43
N LYS A 271 -36.12 1.48 -26.34
CA LYS A 271 -37.27 2.01 -25.59
C LYS A 271 -36.95 3.27 -24.80
N ILE A 272 -35.75 3.34 -24.17
CA ILE A 272 -35.40 4.39 -23.20
C ILE A 272 -34.66 5.54 -23.86
N LEU A 273 -33.76 5.25 -24.80
CA LEU A 273 -32.90 6.26 -25.47
C LEU A 273 -33.16 6.36 -26.97
N GLU A 274 -34.19 5.68 -27.48
CA GLU A 274 -34.63 5.71 -28.89
C GLU A 274 -33.48 5.39 -29.88
N THR A 275 -32.57 4.47 -29.49
CA THR A 275 -31.36 4.17 -30.27
C THR A 275 -31.14 2.68 -30.50
N ASN A 276 -30.64 2.35 -31.69
CA ASN A 276 -30.13 1.02 -32.06
C ASN A 276 -28.59 1.01 -32.24
N LYS A 277 -27.90 2.09 -31.87
CA LYS A 277 -26.45 2.28 -32.04
C LYS A 277 -25.62 1.09 -31.51
N PHE A 278 -26.06 0.50 -30.42
CA PHE A 278 -25.32 -0.54 -29.70
C PHE A 278 -25.66 -1.98 -30.12
N SER A 279 -26.57 -2.19 -31.08
CA SER A 279 -27.07 -3.52 -31.44
C SER A 279 -25.97 -4.54 -31.74
N LYS A 280 -24.96 -4.17 -32.52
CA LYS A 280 -23.81 -5.05 -32.87
C LYS A 280 -22.98 -5.41 -31.64
N LEU A 281 -22.73 -4.45 -30.72
CA LEU A 281 -21.95 -4.66 -29.52
C LEU A 281 -22.69 -5.56 -28.52
N LEU A 282 -24.00 -5.37 -28.38
CA LEU A 282 -24.85 -6.16 -27.48
C LEU A 282 -25.09 -7.58 -27.98
N LEU A 283 -24.99 -7.82 -29.29
CA LEU A 283 -25.01 -9.18 -29.86
C LEU A 283 -23.70 -9.95 -29.60
N ASN A 284 -22.55 -9.27 -29.61
CA ASN A 284 -21.26 -9.87 -29.33
C ASN A 284 -20.88 -9.79 -27.84
N ARG A 285 -21.66 -10.44 -26.99
CA ARG A 285 -21.47 -10.40 -25.52
C ARG A 285 -20.15 -11.00 -25.05
N LYS A 286 -19.58 -11.96 -25.79
CA LYS A 286 -18.32 -12.64 -25.45
C LYS A 286 -17.16 -11.66 -25.22
N GLN A 287 -17.14 -10.53 -25.89
CA GLN A 287 -16.09 -9.53 -25.72
C GLN A 287 -16.02 -8.93 -24.31
N TYR A 288 -17.11 -9.01 -23.51
CA TYR A 288 -17.17 -8.47 -22.16
C TYR A 288 -16.77 -9.48 -21.08
N GLU A 289 -16.54 -10.76 -21.42
CA GLU A 289 -16.24 -11.83 -20.44
C GLU A 289 -14.95 -11.59 -19.64
N SER A 290 -13.96 -10.95 -20.25
CA SER A 290 -12.67 -10.66 -19.59
C SER A 290 -12.62 -9.32 -18.84
N TYR A 291 -13.68 -8.51 -18.92
CA TYR A 291 -13.66 -7.15 -18.38
C TYR A 291 -13.78 -7.12 -16.87
N GLY A 292 -13.19 -6.09 -16.27
CA GLY A 292 -13.24 -5.84 -14.82
C GLY A 292 -14.64 -5.53 -14.31
N GLU A 293 -14.77 -5.46 -13.01
CA GLU A 293 -16.02 -5.30 -12.29
C GLU A 293 -16.58 -3.87 -12.32
N LEU A 294 -17.90 -3.75 -12.43
CA LEU A 294 -18.67 -2.53 -12.22
C LEU A 294 -18.98 -2.34 -10.74
N ASP A 295 -19.49 -3.39 -10.10
CA ASP A 295 -19.88 -3.35 -8.71
C ASP A 295 -19.25 -4.51 -7.95
N ILE A 296 -19.03 -4.30 -6.65
CA ILE A 296 -18.52 -5.31 -5.72
C ILE A 296 -19.36 -5.29 -4.45
N HIS A 297 -19.70 -6.49 -3.98
CA HIS A 297 -20.38 -6.72 -2.72
C HIS A 297 -19.55 -7.70 -1.89
N SER A 298 -19.13 -7.28 -0.68
CA SER A 298 -18.25 -8.08 0.16
C SER A 298 -18.74 -8.14 1.59
N ILE A 299 -18.58 -9.31 2.22
CA ILE A 299 -18.67 -9.52 3.65
C ILE A 299 -17.26 -9.83 4.15
N ILE A 300 -16.78 -9.03 5.09
CA ILE A 300 -15.43 -9.12 5.64
C ILE A 300 -15.55 -9.28 7.15
N ASN A 301 -15.01 -10.36 7.69
CA ASN A 301 -15.08 -10.67 9.10
C ASN A 301 -13.68 -10.72 9.71
N PHE A 302 -13.51 -10.10 10.87
CA PHE A 302 -12.26 -10.04 11.60
C PHE A 302 -12.38 -10.78 12.92
N TYR A 303 -11.40 -11.62 13.24
CA TYR A 303 -11.45 -12.54 14.37
C TYR A 303 -10.23 -12.40 15.28
N ASN A 304 -10.43 -12.70 16.56
CA ASN A 304 -9.39 -13.20 17.45
C ASN A 304 -9.55 -14.72 17.52
N ASN A 305 -8.65 -15.48 16.92
CA ASN A 305 -8.74 -16.94 16.78
C ASN A 305 -10.08 -17.39 16.15
N LYS A 306 -11.02 -17.89 16.96
CA LYS A 306 -12.35 -18.32 16.55
C LYS A 306 -13.44 -17.28 16.86
N SER A 307 -13.14 -16.29 17.71
CA SER A 307 -14.11 -15.30 18.16
C SER A 307 -14.22 -14.17 17.15
N LEU A 308 -15.42 -13.89 16.64
CA LEU A 308 -15.70 -12.76 15.79
C LEU A 308 -15.59 -11.46 16.57
N ILE A 309 -14.73 -10.55 16.16
CA ILE A 309 -14.50 -9.24 16.78
C ILE A 309 -15.25 -8.15 16.01
N THR A 310 -15.04 -8.06 14.69
CA THR A 310 -15.68 -7.05 13.84
C THR A 310 -16.29 -7.72 12.61
N ASN A 311 -17.55 -7.42 12.37
CA ASN A 311 -18.24 -7.77 11.12
C ASN A 311 -18.27 -6.55 10.21
N CYS A 312 -18.01 -6.72 8.91
CA CYS A 312 -18.00 -5.62 7.96
C CYS A 312 -18.72 -5.99 6.67
N THR A 313 -19.48 -5.03 6.13
CA THR A 313 -20.01 -5.05 4.77
C THR A 313 -19.37 -3.92 3.96
N LEU A 314 -18.97 -4.24 2.73
CA LEU A 314 -18.40 -3.30 1.77
C LEU A 314 -19.13 -3.43 0.45
N ASN A 315 -19.90 -2.40 0.10
CA ASN A 315 -20.71 -2.35 -1.11
C ASN A 315 -20.25 -1.18 -1.98
N LEU A 316 -19.62 -1.49 -3.10
CA LEU A 316 -19.02 -0.52 -4.01
C LEU A 316 -19.66 -0.62 -5.38
N MET A 317 -20.39 0.42 -5.79
CA MET A 317 -21.11 0.46 -7.04
C MET A 317 -20.55 1.54 -7.99
N GLN A 318 -20.33 1.17 -9.23
CA GLN A 318 -20.11 2.09 -10.33
C GLN A 318 -21.45 2.40 -11.01
N SER A 319 -22.31 1.38 -11.12
CA SER A 319 -23.54 1.35 -11.89
C SER A 319 -24.76 1.95 -11.19
N GLY A 320 -24.60 2.73 -10.14
CA GLY A 320 -25.71 3.32 -9.38
C GLY A 320 -26.55 4.30 -10.21
N ILE A 321 -27.52 4.97 -9.56
CA ILE A 321 -28.40 5.96 -10.21
C ILE A 321 -27.60 7.05 -10.93
N SER A 322 -27.98 7.36 -12.17
CA SER A 322 -27.36 8.39 -13.00
C SER A 322 -28.41 9.34 -13.57
N ARG A 323 -28.03 10.61 -13.76
CA ARG A 323 -28.84 11.61 -14.45
C ARG A 323 -28.65 11.62 -15.97
N ARG A 324 -27.84 10.69 -16.49
CA ARG A 324 -27.51 10.62 -17.91
C ARG A 324 -28.74 10.24 -18.73
N SER A 325 -29.03 11.06 -19.78
CA SER A 325 -30.08 10.83 -20.77
C SER A 325 -29.57 10.93 -22.22
N TRP A 326 -28.25 11.00 -22.41
CA TRP A 326 -27.59 11.16 -23.71
C TRP A 326 -26.67 9.97 -24.02
N ILE A 327 -26.52 9.68 -25.30
CA ILE A 327 -25.77 8.54 -25.80
C ILE A 327 -24.27 8.84 -25.83
N GLU A 328 -23.89 9.97 -26.44
CA GLU A 328 -22.49 10.33 -26.61
C GLU A 328 -21.90 10.91 -25.35
N LEU A 329 -20.66 10.51 -25.00
CA LEU A 329 -19.90 11.17 -23.94
C LEU A 329 -19.44 12.54 -24.42
N PRO A 330 -19.59 13.58 -23.59
CA PRO A 330 -18.97 14.88 -23.87
C PRO A 330 -17.43 14.76 -23.74
N GLU A 331 -16.71 15.72 -24.31
CA GLU A 331 -15.23 15.75 -24.28
C GLU A 331 -14.67 15.65 -22.84
N ASP A 332 -15.30 16.35 -21.86
CA ASP A 332 -14.97 16.17 -20.43
C ASP A 332 -15.83 15.08 -19.79
N THR A 333 -15.45 13.83 -20.01
CA THR A 333 -16.13 12.64 -19.48
C THR A 333 -16.10 12.55 -17.96
N TYR A 334 -15.24 13.31 -17.29
CA TYR A 334 -15.09 13.28 -15.84
C TYR A 334 -16.12 14.15 -15.11
N LYS A 335 -16.52 15.26 -15.70
CA LYS A 335 -17.39 16.26 -15.06
C LYS A 335 -18.83 16.30 -15.61
N SER A 336 -19.08 15.67 -16.75
CA SER A 336 -20.33 15.80 -17.48
C SER A 336 -20.85 14.47 -17.98
N ASN A 337 -20.94 13.48 -17.09
CA ASN A 337 -21.36 12.11 -17.40
C ASN A 337 -22.64 11.68 -16.67
N GLY A 338 -23.42 12.62 -16.16
CA GLY A 338 -24.66 12.33 -15.41
C GLY A 338 -24.45 11.73 -14.02
N ARG A 339 -23.27 11.81 -13.50
CA ARG A 339 -22.82 11.12 -12.29
C ARG A 339 -23.48 11.65 -11.02
N ILE A 340 -24.05 10.73 -10.22
CA ILE A 340 -24.62 10.98 -8.89
C ILE A 340 -23.87 10.12 -7.88
N ARG A 341 -23.43 10.72 -6.77
CA ARG A 341 -22.65 10.02 -5.76
C ARG A 341 -23.41 9.86 -4.47
N HIS A 342 -23.35 8.64 -3.94
CA HIS A 342 -23.83 8.33 -2.60
C HIS A 342 -22.71 7.64 -1.84
N GLU A 343 -22.45 8.11 -0.61
CA GLU A 343 -21.45 7.54 0.27
C GLU A 343 -22.04 7.43 1.68
N ARG A 344 -21.89 6.28 2.30
CA ARG A 344 -22.30 6.02 3.68
C ARG A 344 -21.22 5.23 4.38
N LEU A 345 -20.98 5.58 5.63
CA LEU A 345 -20.21 4.80 6.59
C LEU A 345 -21.07 4.64 7.84
N ASN A 346 -21.15 3.43 8.40
CA ASN A 346 -21.83 3.18 9.65
C ASN A 346 -20.96 2.31 10.54
N VAL A 347 -20.62 2.78 11.75
CA VAL A 347 -19.68 2.12 12.66
C VAL A 347 -20.29 1.99 14.05
N TYR A 348 -20.19 0.80 14.65
CA TYR A 348 -20.62 0.53 16.03
C TYR A 348 -19.45 0.13 16.91
N VAL A 349 -19.39 0.71 18.09
CA VAL A 349 -18.53 0.26 19.20
C VAL A 349 -19.42 -0.43 20.23
N GLY A 350 -19.77 -1.70 19.99
CA GLY A 350 -20.71 -2.45 20.79
C GLY A 350 -22.00 -1.65 21.06
N PRO A 351 -22.52 -1.64 22.31
CA PRO A 351 -23.71 -0.88 22.69
C PRO A 351 -23.42 0.58 23.10
N LEU A 352 -22.15 1.04 22.99
CA LEU A 352 -21.72 2.33 23.55
C LEU A 352 -21.88 3.48 22.57
N LEU A 353 -21.48 3.27 21.31
CA LEU A 353 -21.37 4.33 20.33
C LEU A 353 -21.78 3.81 18.95
N ASN A 354 -22.60 4.59 18.23
CA ASN A 354 -22.80 4.43 16.79
C ASN A 354 -22.48 5.75 16.11
N ILE A 355 -21.71 5.70 15.03
CA ILE A 355 -21.41 6.85 14.18
C ILE A 355 -21.81 6.51 12.75
N GLN A 356 -22.58 7.40 12.13
CA GLN A 356 -23.00 7.30 10.75
C GLN A 356 -22.51 8.52 9.97
N VAL A 357 -21.93 8.29 8.79
CA VAL A 357 -21.56 9.33 7.83
C VAL A 357 -22.46 9.19 6.61
N HIS A 358 -23.05 10.28 6.16
CA HIS A 358 -23.87 10.35 4.96
C HIS A 358 -23.38 11.48 4.04
N SER A 359 -23.12 11.14 2.78
CA SER A 359 -22.83 12.10 1.72
C SER A 359 -23.68 11.77 0.50
N TYR A 360 -24.73 12.56 0.28
CA TYR A 360 -25.67 12.41 -0.81
C TYR A 360 -25.55 13.58 -1.77
N GLN A 361 -25.15 13.30 -3.03
CA GLN A 361 -24.94 14.32 -4.07
C GLN A 361 -25.88 13.99 -5.23
N ALA A 362 -26.82 14.89 -5.51
CA ALA A 362 -27.81 14.73 -6.57
C ALA A 362 -27.49 15.57 -7.83
N TYR A 363 -26.52 16.48 -7.73
CA TYR A 363 -26.19 17.43 -8.79
C TYR A 363 -24.81 17.15 -9.41
N GLU A 364 -24.68 17.47 -10.69
CA GLU A 364 -23.41 17.38 -11.39
C GLU A 364 -22.47 18.54 -11.08
N ALA A 365 -21.18 18.35 -11.33
CA ALA A 365 -20.15 19.37 -11.07
C ALA A 365 -20.40 20.72 -11.81
N LYS A 366 -21.08 20.70 -12.96
CA LYS A 366 -21.45 21.91 -13.71
C LYS A 366 -22.49 22.79 -12.98
N GLU A 367 -23.27 22.17 -12.08
CA GLU A 367 -24.34 22.84 -11.31
C GLU A 367 -23.81 23.42 -9.98
N ARG A 368 -22.49 23.32 -9.72
CA ARG A 368 -21.86 23.70 -8.44
C ARG A 368 -22.20 25.14 -7.98
N LYS A 369 -22.37 26.10 -8.89
CA LYS A 369 -22.69 27.47 -8.50
C LYS A 369 -24.06 27.56 -7.80
N ALA A 370 -25.03 26.74 -8.22
CA ALA A 370 -26.37 26.72 -7.65
C ALA A 370 -26.52 25.76 -6.47
N HIS A 371 -25.71 24.66 -6.44
CA HIS A 371 -25.88 23.55 -5.51
C HIS A 371 -24.53 23.13 -4.86
N GLY A 372 -23.63 24.08 -4.69
CA GLY A 372 -22.32 23.86 -4.03
C GLY A 372 -22.39 23.88 -2.51
N GLY A 373 -23.58 23.85 -1.93
CA GLY A 373 -23.81 23.85 -0.49
C GLY A 373 -23.60 22.49 0.20
N HIS A 374 -24.05 22.43 1.46
CA HIS A 374 -23.82 21.30 2.38
C HIS A 374 -25.10 20.54 2.74
N GLU A 375 -26.26 20.98 2.21
CA GLU A 375 -27.53 20.29 2.46
C GLU A 375 -27.59 18.94 1.73
N PRO A 376 -28.41 17.98 2.19
CA PRO A 376 -28.62 16.72 1.51
C PRO A 376 -28.96 16.90 0.03
N GLY A 377 -28.15 16.33 -0.85
CA GLY A 377 -28.23 16.50 -2.31
C GLY A 377 -27.20 17.45 -2.88
N ASP A 378 -26.69 18.39 -2.11
CA ASP A 378 -25.66 19.33 -2.56
C ASP A 378 -24.30 18.65 -2.81
N ILE A 379 -23.45 19.29 -3.60
CA ILE A 379 -22.16 18.73 -4.05
C ILE A 379 -21.18 18.51 -2.90
N GLU A 380 -21.26 19.31 -1.84
CA GLU A 380 -20.38 19.25 -0.68
C GLU A 380 -21.08 18.66 0.56
N HIS A 381 -22.24 18.02 0.41
CA HIS A 381 -22.94 17.40 1.52
C HIS A 381 -22.11 16.28 2.16
N PHE A 382 -21.90 16.41 3.47
CA PHE A 382 -21.24 15.39 4.31
C PHE A 382 -21.64 15.61 5.77
N ASP A 383 -22.53 14.77 6.27
CA ASP A 383 -23.07 14.82 7.63
C ASP A 383 -22.61 13.63 8.46
N ILE A 384 -22.31 13.88 9.73
CA ILE A 384 -21.93 12.87 10.72
C ILE A 384 -23.03 12.84 11.79
N TYR A 385 -23.64 11.67 11.99
CA TYR A 385 -24.64 11.42 13.02
C TYR A 385 -24.03 10.54 14.11
N ILE A 386 -24.12 10.96 15.37
CA ILE A 386 -23.45 10.34 16.49
C ILE A 386 -24.51 9.98 17.54
N PHE A 387 -24.64 8.70 17.86
CA PHE A 387 -25.51 8.15 18.90
C PHE A 387 -24.67 7.62 20.03
N ARG A 388 -24.99 7.99 21.28
CA ARG A 388 -24.23 7.60 22.48
C ARG A 388 -25.11 6.96 23.53
N ASN A 389 -24.58 5.94 24.18
CA ASN A 389 -25.11 5.48 25.47
C ASN A 389 -24.63 6.47 26.54
N THR A 390 -25.43 7.51 26.79
CA THR A 390 -25.02 8.65 27.61
C THR A 390 -24.78 8.29 29.06
N ASP A 391 -25.44 7.25 29.59
CA ASP A 391 -25.29 6.82 30.96
C ASP A 391 -23.91 6.18 31.22
N LEU A 392 -23.29 5.63 30.18
CA LEU A 392 -21.98 4.98 30.24
C LEU A 392 -20.85 5.85 29.78
N ILE A 393 -21.03 6.56 28.66
CA ILE A 393 -19.92 7.31 28.00
C ILE A 393 -20.10 8.84 28.06
N GLY A 394 -21.24 9.31 28.56
CA GLY A 394 -21.56 10.75 28.65
C GLY A 394 -21.91 11.37 27.27
N GLY A 395 -22.00 12.69 27.25
CA GLY A 395 -22.30 13.46 26.06
C GLY A 395 -23.81 13.59 25.77
N LYS A 396 -24.15 13.93 24.50
CA LYS A 396 -25.54 13.99 24.01
C LYS A 396 -25.96 12.62 23.46
N PRO A 397 -27.21 12.17 23.68
CA PRO A 397 -27.70 10.90 23.15
C PRO A 397 -27.69 10.86 21.61
N PHE A 398 -27.91 12.03 20.99
CA PHE A 398 -27.84 12.23 19.56
C PHE A 398 -27.18 13.57 19.25
N GLU A 399 -26.30 13.56 18.25
CA GLU A 399 -25.62 14.76 17.75
C GLU A 399 -25.43 14.65 16.25
N LYS A 400 -25.68 15.75 15.54
CA LYS A 400 -25.34 15.91 14.12
C LYS A 400 -24.19 16.91 14.00
N VAL A 401 -23.16 16.56 13.23
CA VAL A 401 -22.03 17.43 12.88
C VAL A 401 -21.94 17.48 11.36
N SER A 402 -22.05 18.65 10.78
CA SER A 402 -21.80 18.85 9.35
C SER A 402 -20.30 19.01 9.10
N ILE A 403 -19.83 18.66 7.91
CA ILE A 403 -18.44 18.92 7.52
C ILE A 403 -18.10 20.41 7.61
N ALA A 404 -19.08 21.31 7.35
CA ALA A 404 -18.89 22.75 7.47
C ALA A 404 -18.53 23.19 8.89
N ASP A 405 -19.05 22.49 9.93
CA ASP A 405 -18.75 22.78 11.34
C ASP A 405 -17.29 22.46 11.70
N LEU A 406 -16.63 21.58 10.94
CA LEU A 406 -15.23 21.17 11.15
C LEU A 406 -14.22 22.06 10.41
N TYR A 407 -14.68 22.99 9.59
CA TYR A 407 -13.85 23.95 8.87
C TYR A 407 -14.25 25.37 9.25
N ASN A 408 -13.28 26.24 9.55
CA ASN A 408 -13.56 27.68 9.71
C ASN A 408 -13.92 28.29 8.34
N VAL A 409 -15.15 28.69 8.19
CA VAL A 409 -15.81 29.10 6.91
C VAL A 409 -15.35 30.47 6.37
N GLN A 410 -14.35 31.13 6.94
CA GLN A 410 -13.87 32.43 6.44
C GLN A 410 -13.02 32.40 5.17
N ASP A 411 -12.76 31.23 4.62
CA ASP A 411 -11.94 31.08 3.41
C ASP A 411 -12.78 31.14 2.13
N ASN A 412 -12.85 32.34 1.51
CA ASN A 412 -13.52 32.58 0.23
C ASN A 412 -12.94 31.78 -0.97
N SER A 413 -11.85 31.03 -0.76
CA SER A 413 -11.19 30.18 -1.76
C SER A 413 -11.60 28.70 -1.65
N PHE A 414 -12.80 28.40 -1.16
CA PHE A 414 -13.23 27.02 -0.94
C PHE A 414 -13.22 26.16 -2.21
N ILE A 415 -12.38 25.12 -2.19
CA ILE A 415 -12.16 24.22 -3.34
C ILE A 415 -12.82 22.83 -3.19
N GLY A 416 -13.59 22.62 -2.12
CA GLY A 416 -14.21 21.35 -1.75
C GLY A 416 -13.38 20.56 -0.72
N TYR A 417 -14.08 19.82 0.13
CA TYR A 417 -13.44 19.10 1.26
C TYR A 417 -12.54 17.97 0.81
N ASN A 418 -12.91 17.25 -0.23
CA ASN A 418 -12.08 16.19 -0.81
C ASN A 418 -10.81 16.76 -1.45
N GLU A 419 -10.90 17.90 -2.10
CA GLU A 419 -9.74 18.59 -2.68
C GLU A 419 -8.81 19.14 -1.59
N LYS A 420 -9.36 19.72 -0.50
CA LYS A 420 -8.56 20.13 0.68
C LYS A 420 -7.81 18.96 1.31
N ALA A 421 -8.44 17.79 1.41
CA ALA A 421 -7.80 16.58 1.90
C ALA A 421 -6.65 16.12 0.99
N ARG A 422 -6.80 16.23 -0.33
CA ARG A 422 -5.71 15.97 -1.28
C ARG A 422 -4.58 16.98 -1.17
N GLU A 423 -4.92 18.27 -1.05
CA GLU A 423 -3.92 19.34 -0.86
C GLU A 423 -3.09 19.09 0.42
N LYS A 424 -3.69 18.62 1.52
CA LYS A 424 -2.94 18.28 2.75
C LYS A 424 -1.91 17.19 2.51
N CYS A 425 -2.28 16.10 1.83
CA CYS A 425 -1.34 15.03 1.48
C CYS A 425 -0.20 15.55 0.58
N LEU A 426 -0.52 16.42 -0.39
CA LEU A 426 0.47 17.05 -1.26
C LEU A 426 1.39 17.99 -0.51
N THR A 427 0.86 18.80 0.41
CA THR A 427 1.66 19.71 1.25
C THR A 427 2.66 18.92 2.08
N ASP A 428 2.21 17.87 2.77
CA ASP A 428 3.10 17.02 3.56
C ASP A 428 4.23 16.42 2.71
N PHE A 429 3.88 15.95 1.50
CA PHE A 429 4.87 15.41 0.57
C PHE A 429 5.90 16.44 0.12
N ILE A 430 5.46 17.67 -0.25
CA ILE A 430 6.35 18.75 -0.68
C ILE A 430 7.28 19.20 0.46
N GLU A 431 6.75 19.26 1.68
CA GLU A 431 7.49 19.60 2.88
C GLU A 431 8.38 18.47 3.40
N SER A 432 8.38 17.33 2.69
CA SER A 432 9.12 16.11 3.06
C SER A 432 8.74 15.60 4.45
N ILE A 433 7.45 15.68 4.79
CA ILE A 433 6.88 15.15 6.04
C ILE A 433 6.28 13.78 5.76
N SER A 434 6.72 12.75 6.51
CA SER A 434 6.05 11.46 6.52
C SER A 434 4.65 11.63 7.10
N ASN A 435 3.66 10.99 6.50
CA ASN A 435 2.26 11.19 6.87
C ASN A 435 1.52 9.87 7.05
N ASP A 436 0.24 9.96 7.48
CA ASP A 436 -0.65 8.83 7.75
C ASP A 436 -0.98 7.96 6.50
N SER A 437 -0.36 8.22 5.35
CA SER A 437 -0.52 7.46 4.11
C SER A 437 0.82 7.03 3.52
N ASP A 438 1.81 6.74 4.39
CA ASP A 438 3.07 6.09 3.99
C ASP A 438 2.76 4.71 3.38
N LEU A 439 3.54 4.30 2.37
CA LEU A 439 3.38 3.02 1.68
C LEU A 439 3.20 1.85 2.64
N LEU A 440 3.98 1.81 3.72
CA LEU A 440 4.00 0.69 4.67
C LEU A 440 2.69 0.53 5.46
N LEU A 441 1.86 1.60 5.55
CA LEU A 441 0.57 1.61 6.22
C LEU A 441 -0.58 0.98 5.40
N HIS A 442 -0.31 0.52 4.20
CA HIS A 442 -1.33 0.00 3.29
C HIS A 442 -1.38 -1.54 3.20
N LYS A 443 -0.59 -2.26 4.00
CA LYS A 443 -0.49 -3.73 3.98
C LYS A 443 -1.85 -4.41 4.09
N GLN A 444 -2.68 -3.98 5.04
CA GLN A 444 -4.00 -4.54 5.28
C GLN A 444 -4.97 -4.26 4.12
N SER A 445 -4.91 -3.05 3.56
CA SER A 445 -5.73 -2.66 2.40
C SER A 445 -5.40 -3.51 1.18
N ILE A 446 -4.12 -3.74 0.92
CA ILE A 446 -3.64 -4.59 -0.17
C ILE A 446 -4.08 -6.05 0.03
N MET A 447 -3.95 -6.58 1.24
CA MET A 447 -4.34 -7.96 1.54
C MET A 447 -5.84 -8.19 1.34
N ILE A 448 -6.68 -7.26 1.83
CA ILE A 448 -8.14 -7.35 1.62
C ILE A 448 -8.47 -7.23 0.12
N THR A 449 -7.80 -6.35 -0.62
CA THR A 449 -7.99 -6.19 -2.06
C THR A 449 -7.70 -7.49 -2.81
N GLU A 450 -6.59 -8.15 -2.51
CA GLU A 450 -6.24 -9.46 -3.08
C GLU A 450 -7.28 -10.53 -2.74
N MET A 451 -7.72 -10.58 -1.46
CA MET A 451 -8.70 -11.58 -1.00
C MET A 451 -10.07 -11.38 -1.65
N ILE A 452 -10.49 -10.13 -1.93
CA ILE A 452 -11.71 -9.82 -2.65
C ILE A 452 -11.65 -10.44 -4.06
N TYR A 453 -10.59 -10.15 -4.84
CA TYR A 453 -10.46 -10.74 -6.18
C TYR A 453 -10.37 -12.26 -6.16
N LYS A 454 -9.62 -12.84 -5.22
CA LYS A 454 -9.56 -14.30 -5.07
C LYS A 454 -10.92 -14.90 -4.74
N SER A 455 -11.73 -14.26 -3.89
CA SER A 455 -13.08 -14.72 -3.59
C SER A 455 -13.98 -14.69 -4.84
N ILE A 456 -13.93 -13.61 -5.62
CA ILE A 456 -14.70 -13.49 -6.88
C ILE A 456 -14.28 -14.56 -7.89
N ILE A 457 -12.99 -14.78 -8.10
CA ILE A 457 -12.47 -15.81 -9.04
C ILE A 457 -12.96 -17.22 -8.65
N HIS A 458 -13.08 -17.48 -7.38
CA HIS A 458 -13.54 -18.76 -6.84
C HIS A 458 -15.05 -18.77 -6.56
N GLU A 459 -15.84 -18.05 -7.35
CA GLU A 459 -17.30 -18.04 -7.31
C GLU A 459 -17.85 -17.73 -5.91
N GLY A 460 -17.34 -16.67 -5.29
CA GLY A 460 -17.76 -16.25 -3.95
C GLY A 460 -17.31 -17.17 -2.82
N ARG A 461 -16.29 -18.00 -2.99
CA ARG A 461 -15.77 -18.80 -1.87
C ARG A 461 -15.15 -17.92 -0.80
N LYS A 462 -15.36 -18.32 0.45
CA LYS A 462 -14.79 -17.67 1.62
C LYS A 462 -13.26 -17.81 1.61
N MET A 463 -12.56 -16.68 1.45
CA MET A 463 -11.12 -16.61 1.60
C MET A 463 -10.79 -16.31 3.06
N SER A 464 -9.69 -16.87 3.60
CA SER A 464 -9.25 -16.59 4.99
C SER A 464 -7.74 -16.41 5.03
N SER A 465 -7.28 -15.49 5.87
CA SER A 465 -5.85 -15.20 6.05
C SER A 465 -5.57 -14.75 7.49
N ASN A 466 -4.32 -14.91 7.91
CA ASN A 466 -3.82 -14.24 9.12
C ASN A 466 -3.87 -12.73 8.88
N PHE A 467 -4.28 -11.98 9.86
CA PHE A 467 -4.48 -10.55 9.76
C PHE A 467 -4.14 -9.89 11.07
N ASN A 468 -3.08 -9.11 11.10
CA ASN A 468 -2.70 -8.36 12.28
C ASN A 468 -2.92 -6.88 12.01
N ILE A 469 -3.63 -6.21 12.92
CA ILE A 469 -3.65 -4.76 13.01
C ILE A 469 -2.56 -4.42 13.99
N GLU A 470 -1.41 -3.98 13.49
CA GLU A 470 -0.34 -3.43 14.31
C GLU A 470 -0.37 -1.91 14.18
N GLU A 471 -0.03 -1.20 15.26
CA GLU A 471 0.39 0.18 15.14
C GLU A 471 1.58 0.19 14.17
N SER A 472 1.52 1.06 13.17
CA SER A 472 2.46 1.04 12.07
C SER A 472 3.83 1.55 12.47
N ASP A 473 4.71 0.63 12.82
CA ASP A 473 6.15 0.93 12.80
C ASP A 473 6.71 0.53 11.43
N ALA A 474 7.00 1.52 10.65
CA ALA A 474 7.47 1.39 9.26
C ALA A 474 8.76 0.56 9.11
N LEU A 475 9.54 0.41 10.17
CA LEU A 475 10.69 -0.47 10.32
C LEU A 475 10.73 -0.91 11.79
N LYS A 476 9.95 -1.93 12.15
CA LYS A 476 9.97 -2.43 13.52
C LYS A 476 11.37 -2.88 13.89
N GLU A 477 12.05 -2.08 14.71
CA GLU A 477 13.32 -2.46 15.30
C GLU A 477 13.05 -3.54 16.35
N ILE A 478 13.42 -4.78 16.05
CA ILE A 478 13.24 -5.93 16.98
C ILE A 478 14.48 -6.17 17.81
N VAL A 479 15.64 -5.75 17.31
CA VAL A 479 16.95 -5.93 17.96
C VAL A 479 17.83 -4.72 17.71
N LYS A 480 18.46 -4.23 18.77
CA LYS A 480 19.52 -3.24 18.72
C LYS A 480 20.71 -3.74 19.52
N VAL A 481 21.92 -3.60 18.95
CA VAL A 481 23.20 -3.90 19.61
C VAL A 481 24.10 -2.69 19.45
N THR A 482 24.64 -2.22 20.58
CA THR A 482 25.53 -1.07 20.65
C THR A 482 26.76 -1.39 21.50
N ASP A 483 27.74 -0.49 21.53
CA ASP A 483 28.92 -0.62 22.39
C ASP A 483 28.57 -0.73 23.87
N GLU A 484 27.48 -0.12 24.30
CA GLU A 484 27.01 -0.14 25.68
C GLU A 484 26.66 -1.56 26.16
N ASP A 485 26.22 -2.43 25.26
CA ASP A 485 25.92 -3.84 25.56
C ASP A 485 27.17 -4.63 26.01
N PHE A 486 28.35 -4.09 25.73
CA PHE A 486 29.65 -4.69 26.06
C PHE A 486 30.46 -3.84 27.05
N ASN A 487 29.82 -2.85 27.70
CA ASN A 487 30.48 -1.88 28.58
C ASN A 487 31.60 -1.08 27.89
N ILE A 488 31.47 -0.84 26.58
CA ILE A 488 32.39 -0.02 25.77
C ILE A 488 31.78 1.37 25.61
N SER A 489 32.57 2.41 25.90
CA SER A 489 32.13 3.78 25.69
C SER A 489 32.01 4.10 24.19
N PRO A 490 30.87 4.64 23.71
CA PRO A 490 30.70 4.94 22.29
C PRO A 490 31.63 6.09 21.85
N VAL A 491 32.11 5.98 20.60
CA VAL A 491 32.91 7.02 19.93
C VAL A 491 32.04 7.79 18.96
N TYR A 492 32.13 9.12 18.98
CA TYR A 492 31.43 10.00 18.05
C TYR A 492 32.35 10.41 16.91
N HIS A 493 31.91 10.12 15.67
CA HIS A 493 32.61 10.49 14.46
C HIS A 493 31.97 11.70 13.78
N LYS A 494 32.80 12.58 13.19
CA LYS A 494 32.36 13.70 12.37
C LYS A 494 32.07 13.24 10.92
N ASP A 495 32.68 12.16 10.50
CA ASP A 495 32.60 11.63 9.14
C ASP A 495 31.31 10.79 8.95
N LYS A 496 30.92 10.61 7.68
CA LYS A 496 29.75 9.79 7.32
C LYS A 496 29.94 8.35 7.78
N THR A 497 28.96 7.83 8.53
CA THR A 497 28.94 6.43 8.98
C THR A 497 28.86 5.48 7.79
N THR A 498 29.69 4.45 7.78
CA THR A 498 29.59 3.34 6.81
C THR A 498 28.38 2.49 7.14
N ILE A 499 27.48 2.31 6.19
CA ILE A 499 26.26 1.51 6.37
C ILE A 499 26.37 0.25 5.50
N ARG A 500 26.10 -0.92 6.10
CA ARG A 500 25.95 -2.20 5.40
C ARG A 500 24.56 -2.75 5.63
N LEU A 501 23.90 -3.20 4.54
CA LEU A 501 22.66 -3.94 4.63
C LEU A 501 22.93 -5.43 4.66
N GLY A 502 22.10 -6.16 5.40
CA GLY A 502 22.13 -7.60 5.48
C GLY A 502 20.72 -8.18 5.55
N SER A 503 20.62 -9.46 5.26
CA SER A 503 19.39 -10.23 5.35
C SER A 503 19.66 -11.55 6.08
N ARG A 504 18.76 -11.93 7.01
CA ARG A 504 18.92 -13.14 7.83
C ARG A 504 17.60 -13.60 8.42
N GLY A 505 17.57 -14.79 9.01
CA GLY A 505 16.33 -15.18 9.67
C GLY A 505 16.35 -16.54 10.33
N ILE A 506 15.16 -16.94 10.74
CA ILE A 506 14.83 -18.21 11.36
C ILE A 506 14.30 -19.12 10.26
N VAL A 507 15.03 -20.18 9.94
CA VAL A 507 14.59 -21.21 8.99
C VAL A 507 14.12 -22.42 9.76
N LEU A 508 12.90 -22.87 9.48
CA LEU A 508 12.26 -24.01 10.14
C LEU A 508 12.19 -25.21 9.20
N ASN A 509 12.47 -26.40 9.72
CA ASN A 509 12.16 -27.67 9.05
C ASN A 509 10.75 -28.17 9.41
N ASP A 510 10.33 -29.30 8.85
CA ASP A 510 9.02 -29.92 9.09
C ASP A 510 8.79 -30.35 10.55
N LYS A 511 9.87 -30.53 11.33
CA LYS A 511 9.81 -30.86 12.75
C LYS A 511 9.74 -29.62 13.65
N GLY A 512 9.79 -28.41 13.07
CA GLY A 512 9.82 -27.15 13.81
C GLY A 512 11.18 -26.86 14.46
N GLU A 513 12.25 -27.53 14.04
CA GLU A 513 13.61 -27.24 14.45
C GLU A 513 14.17 -26.07 13.62
N ILE A 514 15.12 -25.33 14.21
CA ILE A 514 15.74 -24.15 13.60
C ILE A 514 17.10 -24.54 12.99
N ALA A 515 17.36 -24.04 11.79
CA ALA A 515 18.69 -24.10 11.19
C ALA A 515 19.66 -23.13 11.89
N VAL A 516 20.79 -23.61 12.32
CA VAL A 516 21.86 -22.80 12.90
C VAL A 516 23.16 -23.12 12.17
N ILE A 517 23.89 -22.12 11.75
CA ILE A 517 25.21 -22.25 11.15
C ILE A 517 26.22 -22.43 12.27
N TYR A 518 27.03 -23.48 12.18
CA TYR A 518 28.09 -23.78 13.13
C TYR A 518 29.47 -23.71 12.45
N LYS A 519 30.35 -22.85 12.94
CA LYS A 519 31.74 -22.72 12.49
C LYS A 519 32.64 -23.44 13.46
N LYS A 520 33.11 -24.66 13.07
CA LYS A 520 33.90 -25.54 13.94
C LYS A 520 35.21 -24.92 14.46
N ALA A 521 35.95 -24.26 13.57
CA ALA A 521 37.23 -23.64 13.92
C ALA A 521 37.12 -22.59 15.03
N LYS A 522 35.90 -22.03 15.23
CA LYS A 522 35.65 -20.88 16.11
C LYS A 522 34.63 -21.17 17.21
N ASN A 523 34.07 -22.37 17.20
CA ASN A 523 32.94 -22.75 18.08
C ASN A 523 31.80 -21.71 18.09
N GLU A 524 31.53 -21.13 16.93
CA GLU A 524 30.55 -20.03 16.74
C GLU A 524 29.26 -20.55 16.16
N TYR A 525 28.13 -20.14 16.75
CA TYR A 525 26.79 -20.41 16.27
C TYR A 525 26.12 -19.12 15.83
N LYS A 526 25.58 -19.08 14.61
CA LYS A 526 24.86 -17.93 14.06
C LYS A 526 23.60 -18.34 13.30
N LEU A 527 22.70 -17.40 13.08
CA LEU A 527 21.56 -17.60 12.20
C LEU A 527 21.99 -17.51 10.72
N PRO A 528 21.30 -18.22 9.80
CA PRO A 528 21.58 -18.15 8.38
C PRO A 528 21.33 -16.73 7.85
N GLY A 529 22.19 -16.30 6.92
CA GLY A 529 22.08 -15.01 6.28
C GLY A 529 23.38 -14.22 6.20
N GLY A 530 23.43 -13.28 5.26
CA GLY A 530 24.62 -12.49 4.94
C GLY A 530 24.33 -11.08 4.45
N GLY A 531 25.17 -10.60 3.55
CA GLY A 531 25.05 -9.26 2.95
C GLY A 531 24.03 -9.22 1.83
N ILE A 532 23.49 -8.04 1.58
CA ILE A 532 22.64 -7.76 0.40
C ILE A 532 23.55 -7.17 -0.68
N ASP A 533 23.58 -7.78 -1.85
CA ASP A 533 24.39 -7.33 -2.97
C ASP A 533 23.80 -6.12 -3.67
N SER A 534 24.64 -5.40 -4.44
CA SER A 534 24.18 -4.21 -5.15
C SER A 534 23.10 -4.53 -6.18
N GLY A 535 21.90 -4.05 -5.94
CA GLY A 535 20.72 -4.25 -6.80
C GLY A 535 19.87 -5.47 -6.43
N GLU A 536 20.23 -6.18 -5.36
CA GLU A 536 19.50 -7.32 -4.83
C GLU A 536 18.43 -6.86 -3.82
N GLU A 537 17.27 -7.53 -3.80
CA GLU A 537 16.23 -7.29 -2.79
C GLU A 537 16.50 -8.12 -1.52
N ALA A 538 16.11 -7.59 -0.35
CA ALA A 538 16.43 -8.23 0.94
C ALA A 538 15.88 -9.66 1.08
N GLN A 539 14.71 -9.95 0.52
CA GLN A 539 14.14 -11.29 0.50
C GLN A 539 14.89 -12.23 -0.46
N GLU A 540 15.33 -11.71 -1.60
CA GLU A 540 16.13 -12.45 -2.57
C GLU A 540 17.49 -12.81 -1.97
N ALA A 541 18.15 -11.84 -1.30
CA ALA A 541 19.39 -12.08 -0.56
C ALA A 541 19.22 -13.18 0.50
N PHE A 542 18.11 -13.16 1.25
CA PHE A 542 17.87 -14.19 2.25
C PHE A 542 17.70 -15.59 1.65
N ARG A 543 16.97 -15.70 0.53
CA ARG A 543 16.83 -17.00 -0.18
C ARG A 543 18.17 -17.49 -0.69
N ARG A 544 18.95 -16.64 -1.36
CA ARG A 544 20.30 -16.96 -1.85
C ARG A 544 21.22 -17.44 -0.73
N GLU A 545 21.26 -16.73 0.41
CA GLU A 545 22.08 -17.13 1.57
C GLU A 545 21.61 -18.48 2.15
N CYS A 546 20.32 -18.79 2.15
CA CYS A 546 19.83 -20.11 2.56
C CYS A 546 20.24 -21.22 1.58
N GLU A 547 20.25 -20.95 0.28
CA GLU A 547 20.75 -21.90 -0.72
C GLU A 547 22.26 -22.12 -0.56
N GLU A 548 23.04 -21.06 -0.33
CA GLU A 548 24.50 -21.11 -0.17
C GLU A 548 24.91 -21.77 1.15
N GLU A 549 24.35 -21.34 2.29
CA GLU A 549 24.78 -21.79 3.62
C GLU A 549 24.10 -23.10 4.06
N LEU A 550 22.79 -23.28 3.72
CA LEU A 550 22.01 -24.45 4.17
C LEU A 550 21.80 -25.50 3.09
N GLY A 551 22.06 -25.18 1.80
CA GLY A 551 21.75 -26.08 0.69
C GLY A 551 20.25 -26.38 0.56
N CYS A 552 19.38 -25.44 0.86
CA CYS A 552 17.93 -25.64 0.76
C CYS A 552 17.19 -24.42 0.20
N VAL A 553 16.10 -24.71 -0.50
CA VAL A 553 15.12 -23.70 -0.94
C VAL A 553 14.18 -23.39 0.21
N VAL A 554 13.90 -22.10 0.44
CA VAL A 554 13.02 -21.66 1.52
C VAL A 554 11.86 -20.81 1.02
N ASP A 555 10.70 -20.94 1.68
CA ASP A 555 9.57 -20.04 1.54
C ASP A 555 9.50 -19.11 2.75
N ILE A 556 9.55 -17.79 2.49
CA ILE A 556 9.48 -16.77 3.53
C ILE A 556 8.03 -16.65 3.99
N THR A 557 7.78 -17.02 5.25
CA THR A 557 6.44 -17.04 5.83
C THR A 557 6.08 -15.74 6.53
N LYS A 558 7.11 -15.02 7.06
CA LYS A 558 6.89 -13.80 7.84
C LYS A 558 8.11 -12.88 7.81
N GLU A 559 7.88 -11.57 7.74
CA GLU A 559 8.87 -10.56 8.09
C GLU A 559 8.79 -10.29 9.59
N LEU A 560 9.89 -10.43 10.31
CA LEU A 560 9.94 -10.27 11.77
C LEU A 560 10.26 -8.82 12.17
N GLY A 561 11.02 -8.10 11.34
CA GLY A 561 11.45 -6.73 11.58
C GLY A 561 12.90 -6.49 11.19
N THR A 562 13.57 -5.55 11.86
CA THR A 562 14.97 -5.21 11.61
C THR A 562 15.85 -5.36 12.85
N ALA A 563 17.09 -5.78 12.63
CA ALA A 563 18.13 -5.81 13.65
C ALA A 563 19.24 -4.81 13.30
N ILE A 564 19.57 -3.92 14.24
CA ILE A 564 20.56 -2.87 14.07
C ILE A 564 21.77 -3.15 14.94
N GLU A 565 22.95 -3.08 14.33
CA GLU A 565 24.24 -3.06 15.02
C GLU A 565 24.92 -1.69 14.77
N TYR A 566 25.32 -1.01 15.81
CA TYR A 566 26.12 0.21 15.69
C TYR A 566 27.46 0.02 16.39
N LYS A 567 28.50 -0.18 15.61
CA LYS A 567 29.90 -0.37 16.03
C LYS A 567 30.59 0.98 16.01
N SER A 568 30.49 1.74 17.08
CA SER A 568 30.97 3.13 17.11
C SER A 568 32.47 3.22 16.93
N GLN A 569 33.27 2.27 17.45
CA GLN A 569 34.72 2.24 17.31
C GLN A 569 35.18 2.23 15.83
N GLU A 570 34.37 1.71 14.94
CA GLU A 570 34.65 1.60 13.51
C GLU A 570 33.81 2.54 12.64
N ASN A 571 33.02 3.41 13.25
CA ASN A 571 32.03 4.24 12.55
C ASN A 571 31.18 3.41 11.54
N PHE A 572 30.71 2.26 11.99
CA PHE A 572 30.04 1.28 11.14
C PHE A 572 28.65 0.92 11.69
N ARG A 573 27.64 0.95 10.84
CA ARG A 573 26.28 0.55 11.14
C ARG A 573 25.87 -0.61 10.21
N GLN A 574 25.38 -1.71 10.77
CA GLN A 574 24.71 -2.75 10.01
C GLN A 574 23.23 -2.76 10.32
N LEU A 575 22.40 -2.82 9.29
CA LEU A 575 20.97 -3.04 9.39
C LEU A 575 20.66 -4.35 8.69
N SER A 576 20.06 -5.29 9.43
CA SER A 576 19.67 -6.60 8.90
C SER A 576 18.14 -6.72 8.88
N PHE A 577 17.57 -7.05 7.73
CA PHE A 577 16.16 -7.45 7.60
C PHE A 577 16.03 -8.89 8.11
N VAL A 578 15.02 -9.15 8.96
CA VAL A 578 14.88 -10.42 9.66
C VAL A 578 13.59 -11.12 9.26
N TYR A 579 13.72 -12.37 8.83
CA TYR A 579 12.61 -13.17 8.30
C TYR A 579 12.41 -14.47 9.09
N GLU A 580 11.18 -15.01 9.02
CA GLU A 580 10.87 -16.41 9.27
C GLU A 580 10.65 -17.09 7.92
N ALA A 581 11.23 -18.26 7.74
CA ALA A 581 11.02 -19.06 6.54
C ALA A 581 10.89 -20.54 6.88
N ARG A 582 10.29 -21.30 5.97
CA ARG A 582 10.20 -22.77 6.02
C ARG A 582 11.03 -23.38 4.91
N LYS A 583 11.75 -24.45 5.22
CA LYS A 583 12.40 -25.29 4.23
C LYS A 583 11.34 -25.91 3.32
N VAL A 584 11.50 -25.78 2.01
CA VAL A 584 10.60 -26.32 0.99
C VAL A 584 11.24 -27.49 0.28
N ASP A 585 12.53 -27.36 -0.09
CA ASP A 585 13.26 -28.38 -0.84
C ASP A 585 14.72 -28.40 -0.41
N GLU A 586 15.43 -29.48 -0.76
CA GLU A 586 16.86 -29.68 -0.48
C GLU A 586 17.63 -29.69 -1.79
N LEU A 587 18.73 -28.93 -1.84
CA LEU A 587 19.61 -28.89 -2.98
C LEU A 587 20.67 -30.01 -2.86
N GLU A 588 21.23 -30.46 -3.99
CA GLU A 588 22.23 -31.52 -4.02
C GLU A 588 23.52 -31.16 -3.26
N SER A 589 23.82 -29.86 -3.11
CA SER A 589 24.98 -29.36 -2.34
C SER A 589 24.77 -27.91 -1.91
N ASN A 590 25.42 -27.51 -0.82
CA ASN A 590 25.57 -26.08 -0.46
C ASN A 590 26.78 -25.47 -1.19
N ASN A 591 26.74 -24.15 -1.42
CA ASN A 591 27.77 -23.39 -2.14
C ASN A 591 28.59 -22.51 -1.21
N LEU A 592 29.21 -23.13 -0.17
CA LEU A 592 30.07 -22.40 0.77
C LEU A 592 31.30 -21.80 0.05
N THR A 593 31.67 -20.59 0.44
CA THR A 593 32.88 -19.92 0.00
C THR A 593 34.13 -20.68 0.49
N GLU A 594 35.28 -20.52 -0.14
CA GLU A 594 36.54 -21.15 0.28
C GLU A 594 36.91 -20.79 1.73
N LYS A 595 36.59 -19.59 2.19
CA LYS A 595 36.76 -19.12 3.57
C LYS A 595 35.88 -19.92 4.53
N GLU A 596 34.63 -20.12 4.22
CA GLU A 596 33.66 -20.86 5.03
C GLU A 596 34.03 -22.35 5.12
N LYS A 597 34.49 -22.93 4.03
CA LYS A 597 35.02 -24.29 4.01
C LYS A 597 36.24 -24.42 4.92
N ALA A 598 37.15 -23.45 4.87
CA ALA A 598 38.35 -23.42 5.74
C ALA A 598 37.98 -23.23 7.23
N GLU A 599 36.90 -22.53 7.54
CA GLU A 599 36.36 -22.36 8.89
C GLU A 599 35.60 -23.60 9.41
N GLY A 600 35.43 -24.62 8.58
CA GLY A 600 34.66 -25.82 8.90
C GLY A 600 33.18 -25.52 9.15
N THR A 601 32.60 -24.66 8.30
CA THR A 601 31.22 -24.26 8.39
C THR A 601 30.28 -25.41 8.04
N GLU A 602 29.35 -25.71 8.93
CA GLU A 602 28.28 -26.67 8.73
C GLU A 602 26.96 -26.09 9.29
N TYR A 603 25.81 -26.60 8.87
CA TYR A 603 24.56 -26.27 9.49
C TYR A 603 23.97 -27.40 10.31
N ILE A 604 23.24 -27.08 11.35
CA ILE A 604 22.65 -28.03 12.29
C ILE A 604 21.18 -27.63 12.53
N TRP A 605 20.31 -28.65 12.52
CA TRP A 605 18.91 -28.45 12.93
C TRP A 605 18.77 -28.70 14.42
N LEU A 606 18.25 -27.75 15.17
CA LEU A 606 18.13 -27.80 16.62
C LEU A 606 16.73 -27.34 17.09
N PRO A 607 16.20 -27.96 18.14
CA PRO A 607 15.05 -27.39 18.87
C PRO A 607 15.35 -25.96 19.32
N LYS A 608 14.36 -25.07 19.24
CA LYS A 608 14.47 -23.61 19.50
C LYS A 608 15.29 -23.25 20.74
N LEU A 609 14.96 -23.88 21.90
CA LEU A 609 15.66 -23.60 23.17
C LEU A 609 17.09 -24.14 23.19
N GLN A 610 17.36 -25.25 22.50
CA GLN A 610 18.71 -25.81 22.42
C GLN A 610 19.61 -24.95 21.51
N ALA A 611 19.06 -24.45 20.40
CA ALA A 611 19.73 -23.47 19.54
C ALA A 611 20.14 -22.23 20.32
N LEU A 612 19.16 -21.62 21.06
CA LEU A 612 19.43 -20.45 21.89
C LEU A 612 20.52 -20.71 22.95
N LYS A 613 20.47 -21.85 23.62
CA LYS A 613 21.48 -22.21 24.62
C LYS A 613 22.88 -22.26 23.98
N LYS A 614 23.07 -22.96 22.84
CA LYS A 614 24.34 -23.06 22.14
C LYS A 614 24.87 -21.70 21.65
N MET A 615 23.99 -20.83 21.15
CA MET A 615 24.38 -19.51 20.72
C MET A 615 24.81 -18.62 21.89
N ARG A 616 24.17 -18.71 23.06
CA ARG A 616 24.58 -18.00 24.29
C ARG A 616 25.94 -18.54 24.82
N GLU A 617 26.14 -19.85 24.85
CA GLU A 617 27.43 -20.47 25.23
C GLU A 617 28.57 -20.05 24.29
N SER A 618 28.28 -19.86 23.00
CA SER A 618 29.24 -19.31 22.03
C SER A 618 29.59 -17.85 22.37
N LEU A 619 28.61 -17.01 22.71
CA LEU A 619 28.85 -15.61 23.08
C LEU A 619 29.74 -15.47 24.31
N GLU A 620 29.58 -16.32 25.32
CA GLU A 620 30.39 -16.32 26.54
C GLU A 620 31.88 -16.74 26.30
N LYS A 621 32.15 -17.50 25.25
CA LYS A 621 33.46 -18.05 24.93
C LYS A 621 34.26 -17.29 23.87
N LEU A 622 33.72 -16.16 23.37
CA LEU A 622 34.32 -15.39 22.27
C LEU A 622 35.67 -14.74 22.60
N GLU A 623 36.07 -14.64 23.87
CA GLU A 623 37.36 -14.05 24.25
C GLU A 623 38.58 -14.90 23.86
N SER A 624 38.35 -16.19 23.54
CA SER A 624 39.40 -17.15 23.18
C SER A 624 39.48 -17.47 21.69
N SER A 625 38.74 -16.77 20.80
CA SER A 625 38.73 -17.07 19.37
C SER A 625 39.75 -16.27 18.57
N ASP A 626 40.42 -16.93 17.59
CA ASP A 626 41.41 -16.34 16.66
C ASP A 626 40.82 -15.39 15.61
N TYR A 627 39.85 -14.58 15.98
CA TYR A 627 39.25 -13.61 15.07
C TYR A 627 40.10 -12.37 14.87
N ASP A 628 40.10 -11.84 13.65
CA ASP A 628 40.70 -10.54 13.30
C ASP A 628 40.15 -9.39 14.15
N SER A 629 38.92 -9.56 14.70
CA SER A 629 38.31 -8.60 15.62
C SER A 629 37.26 -9.27 16.50
N VAL A 630 37.59 -9.52 17.76
CA VAL A 630 36.65 -9.97 18.80
C VAL A 630 35.48 -8.97 18.94
N TYR A 631 35.74 -7.69 18.75
CA TYR A 631 34.75 -6.62 18.78
C TYR A 631 33.63 -6.84 17.75
N ARG A 632 33.98 -7.09 16.48
CA ARG A 632 32.96 -7.33 15.42
C ARG A 632 32.14 -8.59 15.67
N THR A 633 32.81 -9.64 16.14
CA THR A 633 32.17 -10.94 16.38
C THR A 633 31.17 -10.90 17.52
N ARG A 634 31.47 -10.18 18.61
CA ARG A 634 30.53 -9.99 19.72
C ARG A 634 29.19 -9.35 19.24
N PHE A 635 29.25 -8.34 18.39
CA PHE A 635 28.03 -7.74 17.81
C PHE A 635 27.21 -8.72 16.98
N MET A 636 27.86 -9.52 16.10
CA MET A 636 27.17 -10.49 15.25
C MET A 636 26.48 -11.56 16.08
N VAL A 637 27.18 -12.15 17.04
CA VAL A 637 26.62 -13.25 17.86
C VAL A 637 25.52 -12.74 18.76
N LEU A 638 25.70 -11.59 19.45
CA LEU A 638 24.68 -11.00 20.31
C LEU A 638 23.43 -10.62 19.53
N ARG A 639 23.58 -10.05 18.32
CA ARG A 639 22.46 -9.77 17.45
C ARG A 639 21.64 -11.03 17.15
N ASP A 640 22.28 -12.11 16.75
CA ASP A 640 21.61 -13.34 16.37
C ASP A 640 20.97 -14.03 17.59
N VAL A 641 21.61 -13.99 18.75
CA VAL A 641 21.02 -14.40 20.03
C VAL A 641 19.72 -13.64 20.31
N ARG A 642 19.76 -12.31 20.23
CA ARG A 642 18.59 -11.45 20.48
C ARG A 642 17.48 -11.65 19.45
N ILE A 643 17.82 -11.92 18.19
CA ILE A 643 16.82 -12.27 17.17
C ILE A 643 16.10 -13.56 17.55
N LEU A 644 16.83 -14.59 17.97
CA LEU A 644 16.25 -15.85 18.37
C LEU A 644 15.44 -15.73 19.67
N GLU A 645 15.89 -14.94 20.64
CA GLU A 645 15.15 -14.61 21.85
C GLU A 645 13.84 -13.89 21.54
N TYR A 646 13.89 -12.86 20.66
CA TYR A 646 12.71 -12.16 20.20
C TYR A 646 11.73 -13.14 19.55
N TYR A 647 12.21 -14.01 18.67
CA TYR A 647 11.39 -15.01 17.99
C TYR A 647 10.69 -15.96 18.97
N ILE A 648 11.44 -16.51 19.94
CA ILE A 648 10.88 -17.45 20.94
C ILE A 648 9.81 -16.79 21.82
N ASN A 649 9.98 -15.50 22.14
CA ASN A 649 9.11 -14.80 23.06
C ASN A 649 7.88 -14.16 22.40
N ASN A 650 7.89 -13.93 21.07
CA ASN A 650 6.88 -13.12 20.38
C ASN A 650 6.25 -13.81 19.16
N VAL A 651 6.71 -14.95 18.76
CA VAL A 651 6.24 -15.70 17.60
C VAL A 651 5.98 -17.16 17.96
#